data_1f016bd570b847cbd05f9b2525446bd9
#
_entry.id   1f016bd570b847cbd05f9b2525446bd9
#
_cell.length_a   1.000
_cell.length_b   1.000
_cell.length_c   1.000
_cell.angle_alpha   90.00
_cell.angle_beta   90.00
_cell.angle_gamma   90.00
#
_symmetry.space_group_name_H-M   'P 1'
#
loop_
_entity.id
_entity.type
_entity.pdbx_description
1 polymer ?
#
loop_
_entity_poly.entity_id
_entity_poly.type
_entity_poly.pdbx_seq_one_letter_code
_entity_poly.pdbx_strand_id
1 'polypeptide(L)'
;MQYRIDINGLRGVAVLLVLLFHAGVSFFSSGFIGVDIFFVISGFLMTGVIQTNLTNNIFSLSEFYKRRLWRLQPALLTMLLITLVIATIFYLPHDYSDFLKSIRKVLLVTANQYFGHETTGYAAPDANKMLLLHMWSLSIEWQWYIFFSIVYFLCAKYLTQKKQNFILVIVLFVSILISFYISKKQPEEAYYKLLSRIFEFALGIIAYKTTLKITPELKSNISLAAIVIIIYCATQNGILWGYPNHWAFLVALCTATLLVCGGGSNESLYAKIIGFKPLVFVGDISYSLYLFHWPLLAILHYVGNESVSARVCAILLAFLITVLTYYGIEKPLRRKNIPLMKSLILLVVLPYFIVYGIYALGKSNDQFSGLRFGSELERVNRILSDENLKQRENCMNENVEGANGNCFVGTKNAKNIALLMGDSHSNQYWNFFDILGKNANLAVDVRSTSLCLAFPGIYQSDFWIYKGVTYQQCHDNVKTYYDAIKTGRYKYVIISEVWENYAAFNIFAKSNELRSRELSMMRIKKAAHDGLSEIVKSGAIPVIVKSMYPMPRNYLTCFYEHFKTRSNYIENSCNSQPWKGDEHYWTNDLFISLKHDFPSLIIIDPKSVQCDGQHCKTDIDGVPLYRDVGHLNDFATKYFGKEYIRRYGNPLKN
;
A
#
# COMPACT_ATOMS: atom_id res chain seq x y z
N MET A 1 23.37 32.52 -8.41
CA MET A 1 23.09 32.36 -6.97
C MET A 1 24.39 32.01 -6.29
N GLN A 2 24.80 32.72 -5.24
CA GLN A 2 25.97 32.34 -4.44
C GLN A 2 25.71 31.01 -3.75
N TYR A 3 26.78 30.20 -3.59
CA TYR A 3 26.73 28.93 -2.88
C TYR A 3 26.41 29.18 -1.40
N ARG A 4 25.35 28.53 -0.89
CA ARG A 4 24.88 28.66 0.50
C ARG A 4 25.15 27.37 1.26
N ILE A 5 26.14 27.40 2.15
CA ILE A 5 26.60 26.29 2.99
C ILE A 5 25.47 25.80 3.89
N ASP A 6 24.69 26.71 4.46
CA ASP A 6 23.56 26.42 5.35
C ASP A 6 22.45 25.62 4.66
N ILE A 7 22.16 25.87 3.38
CA ILE A 7 21.18 25.08 2.63
C ILE A 7 21.68 23.64 2.43
N ASN A 8 22.97 23.46 2.16
CA ASN A 8 23.52 22.09 2.04
C ASN A 8 23.54 21.37 3.38
N GLY A 9 23.87 22.05 4.48
CA GLY A 9 23.75 21.46 5.81
C GLY A 9 22.31 21.06 6.15
N LEU A 10 21.32 21.91 5.81
CA LEU A 10 19.90 21.59 6.01
C LEU A 10 19.44 20.39 5.16
N ARG A 11 19.93 20.25 3.92
CA ARG A 11 19.71 19.05 3.10
C ARG A 11 20.33 17.80 3.74
N GLY A 12 21.50 17.97 4.40
CA GLY A 12 22.12 16.92 5.19
C GLY A 12 21.24 16.45 6.34
N VAL A 13 20.69 17.39 7.12
CA VAL A 13 19.73 17.09 8.18
C VAL A 13 18.51 16.35 7.61
N ALA A 14 17.91 16.86 6.54
CA ALA A 14 16.72 16.30 5.93
C ALA A 14 16.92 14.83 5.48
N VAL A 15 18.02 14.53 4.77
CA VAL A 15 18.26 13.14 4.29
C VAL A 15 18.60 12.21 5.45
N LEU A 16 19.30 12.68 6.48
CA LEU A 16 19.61 11.88 7.66
C LEU A 16 18.34 11.52 8.47
N LEU A 17 17.41 12.45 8.64
CA LEU A 17 16.11 12.17 9.26
C LEU A 17 15.35 11.08 8.51
N VAL A 18 15.27 11.17 7.19
CA VAL A 18 14.64 10.14 6.35
C VAL A 18 15.37 8.79 6.48
N LEU A 19 16.69 8.80 6.44
CA LEU A 19 17.50 7.58 6.56
C LEU A 19 17.28 6.89 7.91
N LEU A 20 17.32 7.64 9.02
CA LEU A 20 17.14 7.10 10.36
C LEU A 20 15.73 6.55 10.59
N PHE A 21 14.73 7.22 10.02
CA PHE A 21 13.35 6.73 10.02
C PHE A 21 13.23 5.39 9.29
N HIS A 22 13.72 5.30 8.06
CA HIS A 22 13.67 4.08 7.26
C HIS A 22 14.56 2.96 7.81
N ALA A 23 15.61 3.31 8.53
CA ALA A 23 16.44 2.34 9.26
C ALA A 23 15.75 1.78 10.52
N GLY A 24 14.57 2.27 10.88
CA GLY A 24 13.82 1.82 12.05
C GLY A 24 14.39 2.32 13.38
N VAL A 25 15.06 3.48 13.40
CA VAL A 25 15.54 4.12 14.63
C VAL A 25 14.35 4.73 15.36
N SER A 26 13.90 4.09 16.43
CA SER A 26 12.66 4.43 17.16
C SER A 26 12.60 5.88 17.67
N PHE A 27 13.73 6.48 17.98
CA PHE A 27 13.81 7.89 18.40
C PHE A 27 13.35 8.87 17.30
N PHE A 28 13.52 8.51 16.02
CA PHE A 28 13.11 9.32 14.87
C PHE A 28 11.90 8.70 14.14
N SER A 29 10.89 8.34 14.90
CA SER A 29 9.67 7.67 14.40
C SER A 29 8.88 8.47 13.35
N SER A 30 9.17 9.78 13.19
CA SER A 30 8.61 10.65 12.18
C SER A 30 9.67 11.35 11.32
N GLY A 31 10.84 10.74 11.16
CA GLY A 31 11.92 11.31 10.33
C GLY A 31 11.57 11.48 8.85
N PHE A 32 10.46 10.88 8.37
CA PHE A 32 9.92 11.12 7.02
C PHE A 32 9.62 12.59 6.72
N ILE A 33 9.46 13.45 7.76
CA ILE A 33 9.31 14.91 7.61
C ILE A 33 10.52 15.59 6.92
N GLY A 34 11.65 14.91 6.79
CA GLY A 34 12.76 15.35 5.97
C GLY A 34 12.37 15.62 4.52
N VAL A 35 11.33 14.95 3.99
CA VAL A 35 10.79 15.20 2.65
C VAL A 35 10.15 16.59 2.55
N ASP A 36 9.43 17.03 3.60
CA ASP A 36 8.84 18.39 3.64
C ASP A 36 9.91 19.47 3.60
N ILE A 37 11.02 19.23 4.32
CA ILE A 37 12.20 20.13 4.26
C ILE A 37 12.73 20.22 2.81
N PHE A 38 12.82 19.09 2.09
CA PHE A 38 13.23 19.11 0.69
C PHE A 38 12.25 19.86 -0.22
N PHE A 39 10.95 19.75 -0.02
CA PHE A 39 9.96 20.47 -0.83
C PHE A 39 10.06 21.98 -0.64
N VAL A 40 10.22 22.46 0.60
CA VAL A 40 10.44 23.89 0.87
C VAL A 40 11.76 24.38 0.27
N ILE A 41 12.86 23.62 0.42
CA ILE A 41 14.15 23.95 -0.22
C ILE A 41 14.01 24.00 -1.75
N SER A 42 13.28 23.07 -2.34
CA SER A 42 13.05 23.01 -3.79
C SER A 42 12.26 24.24 -4.28
N GLY A 43 11.21 24.65 -3.55
CA GLY A 43 10.50 25.91 -3.83
C GLY A 43 11.43 27.13 -3.81
N PHE A 44 12.28 27.23 -2.78
CA PHE A 44 13.24 28.31 -2.63
C PHE A 44 14.28 28.33 -3.78
N LEU A 45 14.95 27.21 -4.02
CA LEU A 45 16.02 27.13 -5.01
C LEU A 45 15.53 27.32 -6.44
N MET A 46 14.32 26.76 -6.77
CA MET A 46 13.75 26.94 -8.11
C MET A 46 13.40 28.39 -8.39
N THR A 47 12.79 29.07 -7.42
CA THR A 47 12.50 30.49 -7.53
C THR A 47 13.78 31.30 -7.77
N GLY A 48 14.85 31.01 -6.99
CA GLY A 48 16.12 31.68 -7.14
C GLY A 48 16.77 31.46 -8.51
N VAL A 49 16.76 30.24 -9.04
CA VAL A 49 17.31 29.95 -10.37
C VAL A 49 16.53 30.68 -11.47
N ILE A 50 15.20 30.62 -11.43
CA ILE A 50 14.36 31.24 -12.45
C ILE A 50 14.48 32.77 -12.38
N GLN A 51 14.35 33.35 -11.20
CA GLN A 51 14.43 34.80 -11.00
C GLN A 51 15.78 35.39 -11.44
N THR A 52 16.90 34.74 -11.04
CA THR A 52 18.24 35.19 -11.44
C THR A 52 18.41 35.18 -12.97
N ASN A 53 17.94 34.15 -13.63
CA ASN A 53 18.03 34.04 -15.10
C ASN A 53 17.08 35.01 -15.81
N LEU A 54 15.91 35.30 -15.25
CA LEU A 54 14.99 36.31 -15.79
C LEU A 54 15.58 37.74 -15.67
N THR A 55 16.15 38.07 -14.50
CA THR A 55 16.80 39.36 -14.28
C THR A 55 17.97 39.60 -15.25
N ASN A 56 18.68 38.53 -15.61
CA ASN A 56 19.81 38.62 -16.56
C ASN A 56 19.36 38.45 -18.03
N ASN A 57 18.05 38.35 -18.32
CA ASN A 57 17.48 38.11 -19.67
C ASN A 57 18.00 36.87 -20.39
N ILE A 58 18.41 35.83 -19.64
CA ILE A 58 18.94 34.58 -20.20
C ILE A 58 18.08 33.36 -19.89
N PHE A 59 16.84 33.54 -19.41
CA PHE A 59 15.97 32.45 -19.03
C PHE A 59 15.42 31.72 -20.26
N SER A 60 15.63 30.41 -20.31
CA SER A 60 15.04 29.52 -21.30
C SER A 60 14.49 28.27 -20.61
N LEU A 61 13.21 27.93 -20.85
CA LEU A 61 12.58 26.71 -20.33
C LEU A 61 13.32 25.46 -20.82
N SER A 62 13.73 25.41 -22.06
CA SER A 62 14.48 24.28 -22.62
C SER A 62 15.81 24.07 -21.90
N GLU A 63 16.57 25.13 -21.66
CA GLU A 63 17.85 25.08 -20.93
C GLU A 63 17.62 24.70 -19.45
N PHE A 64 16.55 25.21 -18.84
CA PHE A 64 16.17 24.87 -17.47
C PHE A 64 15.89 23.38 -17.32
N TYR A 65 15.04 22.79 -18.20
CA TYR A 65 14.73 21.36 -18.13
C TYR A 65 15.92 20.47 -18.49
N LYS A 66 16.71 20.86 -19.49
CA LYS A 66 17.92 20.15 -19.88
C LYS A 66 18.89 20.00 -18.70
N ARG A 67 19.17 21.11 -17.97
CA ARG A 67 20.05 21.09 -16.80
C ARG A 67 19.51 20.23 -15.66
N ARG A 68 18.18 20.19 -15.47
CA ARG A 68 17.54 19.32 -14.48
C ARG A 68 17.64 17.84 -14.85
N LEU A 69 17.38 17.52 -16.13
CA LEU A 69 17.54 16.14 -16.62
C LEU A 69 18.95 15.62 -16.39
N TRP A 70 19.98 16.34 -16.82
CA TRP A 70 21.36 15.91 -16.65
C TRP A 70 21.86 15.92 -15.20
N ARG A 71 21.21 16.66 -14.34
CA ARG A 71 21.50 16.66 -12.89
C ARG A 71 20.91 15.44 -12.18
N LEU A 72 19.70 15.00 -12.54
CA LEU A 72 18.93 14.05 -11.74
C LEU A 72 18.86 12.67 -12.38
N GLN A 73 18.61 12.60 -13.70
CA GLN A 73 18.33 11.34 -14.39
C GLN A 73 19.50 10.33 -14.42
N PRO A 74 20.79 10.73 -14.59
CA PRO A 74 21.87 9.74 -14.63
C PRO A 74 21.99 8.92 -13.33
N ALA A 75 21.92 9.57 -12.16
CA ALA A 75 21.95 8.89 -10.87
C ALA A 75 20.68 8.04 -10.65
N LEU A 76 19.50 8.55 -11.06
CA LEU A 76 18.25 7.78 -11.03
C LEU A 76 18.35 6.51 -11.87
N LEU A 77 18.82 6.59 -13.11
CA LEU A 77 18.97 5.42 -13.99
C LEU A 77 19.96 4.40 -13.42
N THR A 78 21.04 4.85 -12.79
CA THR A 78 22.00 3.97 -12.10
C THR A 78 21.32 3.25 -10.96
N MET A 79 20.53 3.95 -10.13
CA MET A 79 19.77 3.33 -9.05
C MET A 79 18.75 2.34 -9.59
N LEU A 80 17.97 2.70 -10.62
CA LEU A 80 17.00 1.79 -11.23
C LEU A 80 17.66 0.52 -11.79
N LEU A 81 18.86 0.62 -12.40
CA LEU A 81 19.60 -0.52 -12.91
C LEU A 81 20.05 -1.45 -11.78
N ILE A 82 20.63 -0.90 -10.71
CA ILE A 82 21.06 -1.68 -9.54
C ILE A 82 19.85 -2.35 -8.88
N THR A 83 18.76 -1.60 -8.72
CA THR A 83 17.53 -2.12 -8.12
C THR A 83 16.87 -3.18 -9.01
N LEU A 84 16.95 -3.04 -10.34
CA LEU A 84 16.49 -4.06 -11.30
C LEU A 84 17.27 -5.37 -11.13
N VAL A 85 18.58 -5.30 -10.96
CA VAL A 85 19.42 -6.50 -10.69
C VAL A 85 18.98 -7.14 -9.36
N ILE A 86 18.84 -6.36 -8.29
CA ILE A 86 18.38 -6.84 -6.99
C ILE A 86 17.00 -7.52 -7.11
N ALA A 87 16.04 -6.85 -7.74
CA ALA A 87 14.70 -7.42 -7.94
C ALA A 87 14.71 -8.69 -8.80
N THR A 88 15.56 -8.75 -9.82
CA THR A 88 15.72 -9.95 -10.66
C THR A 88 16.21 -11.15 -9.85
N ILE A 89 17.05 -10.93 -8.85
CA ILE A 89 17.59 -11.99 -7.98
C ILE A 89 16.55 -12.45 -6.94
N PHE A 90 15.87 -11.52 -6.28
CA PHE A 90 15.12 -11.81 -5.06
C PHE A 90 13.61 -11.78 -5.23
N TYR A 91 13.05 -10.94 -6.12
CA TYR A 91 11.61 -10.77 -6.22
C TYR A 91 10.91 -11.97 -6.86
N LEU A 92 9.85 -12.46 -6.23
CA LEU A 92 8.98 -13.49 -6.79
C LEU A 92 8.28 -12.97 -8.07
N PRO A 93 7.75 -13.82 -8.93
CA PRO A 93 7.22 -13.42 -10.24
C PRO A 93 6.19 -12.29 -10.19
N HIS A 94 5.23 -12.35 -9.26
CA HIS A 94 4.22 -11.31 -9.10
C HIS A 94 4.84 -9.96 -8.69
N ASP A 95 5.68 -9.97 -7.64
CA ASP A 95 6.34 -8.77 -7.13
C ASP A 95 7.30 -8.16 -8.17
N TYR A 96 7.95 -9.01 -8.98
CA TYR A 96 8.80 -8.55 -10.08
C TYR A 96 8.01 -7.85 -11.18
N SER A 97 6.83 -8.36 -11.52
CA SER A 97 5.92 -7.70 -12.45
C SER A 97 5.52 -6.31 -11.96
N ASP A 98 5.13 -6.19 -10.69
CA ASP A 98 4.72 -4.91 -10.09
C ASP A 98 5.89 -3.94 -9.94
N PHE A 99 7.08 -4.46 -9.65
CA PHE A 99 8.31 -3.68 -9.66
C PHE A 99 8.61 -3.10 -11.07
N LEU A 100 8.48 -3.89 -12.14
CA LEU A 100 8.65 -3.39 -13.51
C LEU A 100 7.59 -2.35 -13.89
N LYS A 101 6.35 -2.51 -13.42
CA LYS A 101 5.31 -1.47 -13.55
C LYS A 101 5.74 -0.19 -12.82
N SER A 102 6.25 -0.32 -11.58
CA SER A 102 6.69 0.82 -10.77
C SER A 102 7.83 1.60 -11.41
N ILE A 103 8.84 0.94 -12.01
CA ILE A 103 9.92 1.62 -12.76
C ILE A 103 9.32 2.50 -13.88
N ARG A 104 8.37 1.98 -14.65
CA ARG A 104 7.72 2.74 -15.72
C ARG A 104 7.01 3.99 -15.19
N LYS A 105 6.36 3.88 -14.03
CA LYS A 105 5.70 5.01 -13.36
C LYS A 105 6.71 6.04 -12.82
N VAL A 106 7.87 5.59 -12.34
CA VAL A 106 8.98 6.47 -11.95
C VAL A 106 9.50 7.26 -13.15
N LEU A 107 9.76 6.59 -14.27
CA LEU A 107 10.25 7.24 -15.51
C LEU A 107 9.24 8.22 -16.09
N LEU A 108 7.94 7.98 -15.95
CA LEU A 108 6.85 8.87 -16.37
C LEU A 108 6.46 9.92 -15.31
N VAL A 109 7.19 9.99 -14.19
CA VAL A 109 6.92 10.97 -13.12
C VAL A 109 5.51 10.83 -12.51
N THR A 110 4.96 9.61 -12.46
CA THR A 110 3.63 9.29 -11.91
C THR A 110 3.70 8.28 -10.76
N ALA A 111 4.88 8.08 -10.17
CA ALA A 111 5.07 7.12 -9.09
C ALA A 111 4.26 7.45 -7.83
N ASN A 112 4.03 8.74 -7.54
CA ASN A 112 3.19 9.15 -6.42
C ASN A 112 1.73 8.69 -6.57
N GLN A 113 1.15 8.76 -7.77
CA GLN A 113 -0.20 8.27 -8.03
C GLN A 113 -0.25 6.74 -7.94
N TYR A 114 0.74 6.07 -8.50
CA TYR A 114 0.85 4.61 -8.47
C TYR A 114 0.95 4.10 -7.03
N PHE A 115 1.90 4.58 -6.24
CA PHE A 115 2.06 4.12 -4.87
C PHE A 115 0.91 4.57 -3.96
N GLY A 116 0.31 5.73 -4.19
CA GLY A 116 -0.89 6.15 -3.48
C GLY A 116 -2.07 5.20 -3.67
N HIS A 117 -2.19 4.56 -4.84
CA HIS A 117 -3.20 3.54 -5.11
C HIS A 117 -2.80 2.16 -4.55
N GLU A 118 -1.55 1.72 -4.76
CA GLU A 118 -1.10 0.38 -4.38
C GLU A 118 -0.93 0.19 -2.85
N THR A 119 -0.69 1.26 -2.09
CA THR A 119 -0.49 1.19 -0.63
C THR A 119 -1.76 1.43 0.18
N THR A 120 -2.89 1.69 -0.49
CA THR A 120 -4.19 1.93 0.15
C THR A 120 -5.13 0.78 -0.16
N GLY A 121 -5.92 0.37 0.81
CA GLY A 121 -6.91 -0.69 0.63
C GLY A 121 -6.63 -1.96 1.45
N TYR A 122 -7.61 -2.85 1.50
CA TYR A 122 -7.64 -4.04 2.38
C TYR A 122 -6.54 -5.05 2.09
N ALA A 123 -6.25 -5.30 0.85
CA ALA A 123 -5.25 -6.27 0.42
C ALA A 123 -3.96 -5.58 -0.06
N ALA A 124 -3.75 -4.31 0.34
CA ALA A 124 -2.57 -3.57 -0.10
C ALA A 124 -1.29 -4.30 0.33
N PRO A 125 -0.32 -4.46 -0.58
CA PRO A 125 0.98 -5.03 -0.25
C PRO A 125 1.70 -4.21 0.81
N ASP A 126 2.55 -4.87 1.60
CA ASP A 126 3.38 -4.18 2.59
C ASP A 126 4.30 -3.15 1.90
N ALA A 127 4.04 -1.88 2.17
CA ALA A 127 4.78 -0.76 1.60
C ALA A 127 6.29 -0.86 1.84
N ASN A 128 6.71 -1.45 2.98
CA ASN A 128 8.13 -1.61 3.32
C ASN A 128 8.86 -2.57 2.38
N LYS A 129 8.14 -3.41 1.65
CA LYS A 129 8.70 -4.36 0.67
C LYS A 129 8.79 -3.79 -0.75
N MET A 130 8.25 -2.59 -1.00
CA MET A 130 8.26 -1.96 -2.33
C MET A 130 9.57 -1.20 -2.57
N LEU A 131 10.49 -1.76 -3.37
CA LEU A 131 11.84 -1.21 -3.61
C LEU A 131 11.89 0.24 -4.11
N LEU A 132 10.85 0.74 -4.76
CA LEU A 132 10.81 2.08 -5.33
C LEU A 132 9.80 3.00 -4.66
N LEU A 133 9.23 2.62 -3.49
CA LEU A 133 8.21 3.41 -2.81
C LEU A 133 8.63 4.88 -2.64
N HIS A 134 9.86 5.13 -2.16
CA HIS A 134 10.39 6.47 -1.90
C HIS A 134 10.37 7.41 -3.12
N MET A 135 10.23 6.85 -4.34
CA MET A 135 10.18 7.64 -5.58
C MET A 135 8.90 8.46 -5.74
N TRP A 136 7.90 8.26 -4.86
CA TRP A 136 6.69 9.09 -4.85
C TRP A 136 7.01 10.58 -4.65
N SER A 137 7.91 10.92 -3.74
CA SER A 137 8.28 12.30 -3.41
C SER A 137 9.03 12.99 -4.55
N LEU A 138 9.95 12.27 -5.20
CA LEU A 138 10.67 12.78 -6.37
C LEU A 138 9.75 12.97 -7.58
N SER A 139 8.69 12.16 -7.72
CA SER A 139 7.65 12.40 -8.73
C SER A 139 6.89 13.70 -8.47
N ILE A 140 6.52 13.98 -7.22
CA ILE A 140 5.90 15.26 -6.82
C ILE A 140 6.85 16.43 -7.13
N GLU A 141 8.12 16.29 -6.79
CA GLU A 141 9.13 17.33 -7.03
C GLU A 141 9.31 17.61 -8.54
N TRP A 142 9.34 16.58 -9.39
CA TRP A 142 9.38 16.74 -10.84
C TRP A 142 8.11 17.37 -11.42
N GLN A 143 6.93 16.95 -10.97
CA GLN A 143 5.66 17.57 -11.34
C GLN A 143 5.67 19.06 -10.99
N TRP A 144 6.16 19.40 -9.77
CA TRP A 144 6.35 20.79 -9.37
C TRP A 144 7.29 21.55 -10.31
N TYR A 145 8.44 20.98 -10.67
CA TYR A 145 9.37 21.64 -11.61
C TYR A 145 8.73 21.96 -12.96
N ILE A 146 7.93 21.03 -13.47
CA ILE A 146 7.25 21.21 -14.76
C ILE A 146 6.21 22.34 -14.67
N PHE A 147 5.29 22.29 -13.72
CA PHE A 147 4.21 23.26 -13.61
C PHE A 147 4.72 24.64 -13.16
N PHE A 148 5.50 24.66 -12.09
CA PHE A 148 5.94 25.89 -11.47
C PHE A 148 6.80 26.76 -12.39
N SER A 149 7.73 26.17 -13.13
CA SER A 149 8.61 26.93 -14.03
C SER A 149 7.84 27.65 -15.12
N ILE A 150 6.81 27.02 -15.67
CA ILE A 150 5.94 27.62 -16.71
C ILE A 150 5.10 28.73 -16.10
N VAL A 151 4.39 28.44 -14.98
CA VAL A 151 3.51 29.40 -14.33
C VAL A 151 4.30 30.61 -13.83
N TYR A 152 5.44 30.38 -13.17
CA TYR A 152 6.27 31.46 -12.66
C TYR A 152 6.82 32.35 -13.80
N PHE A 153 7.27 31.75 -14.90
CA PHE A 153 7.72 32.49 -16.09
C PHE A 153 6.61 33.36 -16.66
N LEU A 154 5.40 32.80 -16.83
CA LEU A 154 4.25 33.56 -17.33
C LEU A 154 3.86 34.70 -16.37
N CYS A 155 3.81 34.43 -15.07
CA CYS A 155 3.54 35.45 -14.07
C CYS A 155 4.60 36.56 -14.08
N ALA A 156 5.88 36.20 -14.19
CA ALA A 156 6.97 37.17 -14.24
C ALA A 156 6.93 38.02 -15.52
N LYS A 157 6.46 37.46 -16.64
CA LYS A 157 6.38 38.18 -17.92
C LYS A 157 5.17 39.11 -18.01
N TYR A 158 4.01 38.75 -17.44
CA TYR A 158 2.75 39.47 -17.67
C TYR A 158 2.23 40.23 -16.42
N LEU A 159 2.75 39.94 -15.23
CA LEU A 159 2.23 40.50 -13.99
C LEU A 159 3.26 41.38 -13.27
N THR A 160 2.79 42.49 -12.66
CA THR A 160 3.59 43.31 -11.79
C THR A 160 3.98 42.54 -10.52
N GLN A 161 5.10 42.94 -9.88
CA GLN A 161 5.60 42.27 -8.66
C GLN A 161 4.53 42.25 -7.52
N LYS A 162 3.72 43.34 -7.41
CA LYS A 162 2.63 43.41 -6.43
C LYS A 162 1.57 42.32 -6.69
N LYS A 163 1.17 42.16 -7.97
CA LYS A 163 0.18 41.10 -8.36
C LYS A 163 0.75 39.69 -8.15
N GLN A 164 2.04 39.48 -8.49
CA GLN A 164 2.68 38.17 -8.24
C GLN A 164 2.67 37.80 -6.76
N ASN A 165 3.04 38.78 -5.88
CA ASN A 165 3.04 38.56 -4.41
C ASN A 165 1.61 38.27 -3.88
N PHE A 166 0.61 38.99 -4.38
CA PHE A 166 -0.78 38.78 -4.00
C PHE A 166 -1.27 37.38 -4.40
N ILE A 167 -1.01 36.97 -5.66
CA ILE A 167 -1.36 35.61 -6.13
C ILE A 167 -0.64 34.55 -5.28
N LEU A 168 0.62 34.74 -4.94
CA LEU A 168 1.38 33.78 -4.13
C LEU A 168 0.77 33.58 -2.74
N VAL A 169 0.29 34.66 -2.09
CA VAL A 169 -0.42 34.57 -0.79
C VAL A 169 -1.74 33.80 -0.94
N ILE A 170 -2.49 34.07 -2.02
CA ILE A 170 -3.72 33.32 -2.30
C ILE A 170 -3.41 31.83 -2.54
N VAL A 171 -2.41 31.52 -3.36
CA VAL A 171 -1.99 30.13 -3.63
C VAL A 171 -1.58 29.42 -2.34
N LEU A 172 -0.81 30.08 -1.47
CA LEU A 172 -0.45 29.52 -0.16
C LEU A 172 -1.71 29.19 0.66
N PHE A 173 -2.59 30.18 0.84
CA PHE A 173 -3.79 30.01 1.67
C PHE A 173 -4.71 28.92 1.13
N VAL A 174 -5.01 28.95 -0.18
CA VAL A 174 -5.85 27.96 -0.84
C VAL A 174 -5.22 26.56 -0.78
N SER A 175 -3.90 26.44 -1.00
CA SER A 175 -3.22 25.14 -0.94
C SER A 175 -3.21 24.55 0.47
N ILE A 176 -3.12 25.36 1.52
CA ILE A 176 -3.27 24.91 2.91
C ILE A 176 -4.69 24.37 3.13
N LEU A 177 -5.73 25.09 2.72
CA LEU A 177 -7.11 24.64 2.86
C LEU A 177 -7.38 23.33 2.11
N ILE A 178 -6.89 23.23 0.88
CA ILE A 178 -7.00 21.99 0.06
C ILE A 178 -6.26 20.84 0.75
N SER A 179 -5.05 21.09 1.27
CA SER A 179 -4.28 20.06 1.98
C SER A 179 -5.05 19.51 3.18
N PHE A 180 -5.55 20.37 4.06
CA PHE A 180 -6.34 19.95 5.23
C PHE A 180 -7.65 19.24 4.84
N TYR A 181 -8.30 19.69 3.77
CA TYR A 181 -9.51 19.04 3.26
C TYR A 181 -9.23 17.63 2.77
N ILE A 182 -8.19 17.44 1.94
CA ILE A 182 -7.80 16.12 1.42
C ILE A 182 -7.36 15.20 2.57
N SER A 183 -6.56 15.69 3.51
CA SER A 183 -6.08 14.94 4.67
C SER A 183 -7.21 14.42 5.56
N LYS A 184 -8.31 15.18 5.66
CA LYS A 184 -9.51 14.77 6.41
C LYS A 184 -10.37 13.77 5.63
N LYS A 185 -10.52 13.95 4.32
CA LYS A 185 -11.41 13.12 3.48
C LYS A 185 -10.77 11.83 2.97
N GLN A 186 -9.48 11.86 2.70
CA GLN A 186 -8.71 10.77 2.13
C GLN A 186 -7.36 10.64 2.84
N PRO A 187 -7.34 10.30 4.15
CA PRO A 187 -6.15 10.35 5.00
C PRO A 187 -5.01 9.46 4.50
N GLU A 188 -5.32 8.32 3.88
CA GLU A 188 -4.32 7.37 3.38
C GLU A 188 -3.65 7.87 2.09
N GLU A 189 -4.42 8.50 1.18
CA GLU A 189 -3.91 8.96 -0.11
C GLU A 189 -3.30 10.36 -0.07
N ALA A 190 -3.69 11.18 0.93
CA ALA A 190 -3.25 12.58 1.05
C ALA A 190 -1.73 12.73 1.00
N TYR A 191 -1.03 11.75 1.57
CA TYR A 191 0.44 11.70 1.64
C TYR A 191 1.11 11.76 0.26
N TYR A 192 0.50 11.15 -0.76
CA TYR A 192 1.04 10.98 -2.11
C TYR A 192 0.54 12.02 -3.14
N LYS A 193 -0.42 12.89 -2.77
CA LYS A 193 -1.03 13.83 -3.71
C LYS A 193 -0.23 15.14 -3.81
N LEU A 194 0.08 15.59 -5.02
CA LEU A 194 0.74 16.89 -5.24
C LEU A 194 -0.05 18.04 -4.63
N LEU A 195 -1.39 18.05 -4.79
CA LEU A 195 -2.23 19.15 -4.32
C LEU A 195 -2.16 19.35 -2.81
N SER A 196 -1.95 18.30 -2.03
CA SER A 196 -1.78 18.37 -0.59
C SER A 196 -0.41 18.91 -0.16
N ARG A 197 0.57 18.99 -1.08
CA ARG A 197 1.96 19.38 -0.82
C ARG A 197 2.35 20.75 -1.37
N ILE A 198 1.49 21.40 -2.16
CA ILE A 198 1.80 22.69 -2.83
C ILE A 198 2.21 23.76 -1.84
N PHE A 199 1.61 23.81 -0.64
CA PHE A 199 1.91 24.83 0.37
C PHE A 199 3.37 24.80 0.84
N GLU A 200 4.03 23.64 0.86
CA GLU A 200 5.43 23.48 1.24
C GLU A 200 6.34 24.18 0.23
N PHE A 201 6.12 23.96 -1.05
CA PHE A 201 6.83 24.66 -2.11
C PHE A 201 6.53 26.18 -2.10
N ALA A 202 5.26 26.56 -1.86
CA ALA A 202 4.85 27.97 -1.80
C ALA A 202 5.54 28.71 -0.64
N LEU A 203 5.69 28.08 0.54
CA LEU A 203 6.49 28.62 1.64
C LEU A 203 7.95 28.83 1.24
N GLY A 204 8.53 27.91 0.46
CA GLY A 204 9.87 28.07 -0.11
C GLY A 204 10.00 29.28 -1.03
N ILE A 205 8.98 29.53 -1.90
CA ILE A 205 8.95 30.72 -2.77
C ILE A 205 8.89 32.00 -1.93
N ILE A 206 8.04 32.05 -0.91
CA ILE A 206 7.89 33.17 0.01
C ILE A 206 9.22 33.41 0.72
N ALA A 207 9.87 32.39 1.24
CA ALA A 207 11.17 32.48 1.89
C ALA A 207 12.23 33.12 0.98
N TYR A 208 12.24 32.77 -0.33
CA TYR A 208 13.16 33.42 -1.29
C TYR A 208 12.89 34.91 -1.47
N LYS A 209 11.63 35.33 -1.48
CA LYS A 209 11.21 36.73 -1.69
C LYS A 209 11.27 37.58 -0.40
N THR A 210 11.44 36.95 0.77
CA THR A 210 11.44 37.62 2.07
C THR A 210 12.85 37.96 2.51
N THR A 211 13.07 39.21 2.94
CA THR A 211 14.28 39.66 3.59
C THR A 211 13.92 40.28 4.94
N LEU A 212 14.52 39.75 6.02
CA LEU A 212 14.31 40.26 7.36
C LEU A 212 15.46 41.20 7.76
N LYS A 213 15.10 42.41 8.16
CA LYS A 213 16.04 43.42 8.70
C LYS A 213 16.09 43.33 10.24
N ILE A 214 16.65 42.25 10.74
CA ILE A 214 16.87 41.99 12.18
C ILE A 214 18.32 41.65 12.42
N THR A 215 18.76 41.75 13.68
CA THR A 215 20.16 41.51 14.06
C THR A 215 20.62 40.08 13.73
N PRO A 216 21.91 39.88 13.43
CA PRO A 216 22.45 38.55 13.16
C PRO A 216 22.25 37.56 14.33
N GLU A 217 22.33 38.04 15.55
CA GLU A 217 22.11 37.26 16.77
C GLU A 217 20.66 36.77 16.86
N LEU A 218 19.68 37.66 16.63
CA LEU A 218 18.27 37.28 16.63
C LEU A 218 17.96 36.29 15.51
N LYS A 219 18.56 36.45 14.31
CA LYS A 219 18.46 35.45 13.24
C LYS A 219 18.98 34.09 13.67
N SER A 220 20.14 34.06 14.35
CA SER A 220 20.71 32.79 14.85
C SER A 220 19.79 32.13 15.87
N ASN A 221 19.27 32.89 16.84
CA ASN A 221 18.38 32.31 17.87
C ASN A 221 17.09 31.81 17.31
N ILE A 222 16.47 32.52 16.35
CA ILE A 222 15.27 32.05 15.62
C ILE A 222 15.58 30.74 14.83
N SER A 223 16.75 30.69 14.18
CA SER A 223 17.17 29.50 13.43
C SER A 223 17.41 28.29 14.36
N LEU A 224 18.03 28.51 15.53
CA LEU A 224 18.20 27.42 16.52
C LEU A 224 16.87 26.94 17.06
N ALA A 225 15.93 27.83 17.36
CA ALA A 225 14.58 27.44 17.78
C ALA A 225 13.87 26.61 16.68
N ALA A 226 13.96 27.07 15.42
CA ALA A 226 13.34 26.37 14.31
C ALA A 226 13.91 24.95 14.09
N ILE A 227 15.25 24.75 14.20
CA ILE A 227 15.85 23.42 14.06
C ILE A 227 15.45 22.49 15.22
N VAL A 228 15.37 23.03 16.44
CA VAL A 228 14.91 22.27 17.62
C VAL A 228 13.47 21.80 17.42
N ILE A 229 12.57 22.65 16.91
CA ILE A 229 11.19 22.28 16.61
C ILE A 229 11.13 21.19 15.54
N ILE A 230 11.94 21.30 14.48
CA ILE A 230 12.01 20.22 13.43
C ILE A 230 12.43 18.90 14.05
N ILE A 231 13.50 18.90 14.88
CA ILE A 231 13.96 17.67 15.55
C ILE A 231 12.85 17.13 16.48
N TYR A 232 12.18 18.00 17.23
CA TYR A 232 11.04 17.61 18.07
C TYR A 232 9.93 16.97 17.23
N CYS A 233 9.55 17.55 16.08
CA CYS A 233 8.56 16.94 15.18
C CYS A 233 8.99 15.55 14.68
N ALA A 234 10.30 15.35 14.42
CA ALA A 234 10.84 14.09 13.95
C ALA A 234 10.75 12.95 14.99
N THR A 235 10.63 13.29 16.29
CA THR A 235 10.51 12.32 17.39
C THR A 235 9.08 11.95 17.75
N GLN A 236 8.07 12.60 17.15
CA GLN A 236 6.67 12.35 17.49
C GLN A 236 6.15 11.05 16.87
N ASN A 237 5.36 10.30 17.63
CA ASN A 237 4.71 9.08 17.16
C ASN A 237 3.32 9.35 16.58
N GLY A 238 2.92 8.56 15.58
CA GLY A 238 1.54 8.53 15.10
C GLY A 238 1.09 9.74 14.26
N ILE A 239 2.00 10.62 13.84
CA ILE A 239 1.63 11.81 13.07
C ILE A 239 1.35 11.53 11.57
N LEU A 240 1.61 10.31 11.10
CA LEU A 240 1.48 9.93 9.69
C LEU A 240 0.02 9.89 9.21
N TRP A 241 -0.93 9.53 10.10
CA TRP A 241 -2.34 9.46 9.74
C TRP A 241 -2.90 10.82 9.35
N GLY A 242 -3.46 10.90 8.14
CA GLY A 242 -3.95 12.15 7.57
C GLY A 242 -2.84 13.18 7.28
N TYR A 243 -1.61 12.74 7.13
CA TYR A 243 -0.50 13.61 6.70
C TYR A 243 -0.61 13.93 5.20
N PRO A 244 -0.33 15.19 4.75
CA PRO A 244 0.18 16.35 5.50
C PRO A 244 -0.91 17.05 6.32
N ASN A 245 -0.59 17.35 7.57
CA ASN A 245 -1.48 18.01 8.53
C ASN A 245 -0.77 19.21 9.19
N HIS A 246 -1.20 19.63 10.38
CA HIS A 246 -0.55 20.74 11.10
C HIS A 246 0.95 20.50 11.39
N TRP A 247 1.40 19.25 11.53
CA TRP A 247 2.81 18.92 11.70
C TRP A 247 3.62 19.26 10.44
N ALA A 248 3.12 18.90 9.25
CA ALA A 248 3.77 19.26 7.99
C ALA A 248 3.85 20.78 7.81
N PHE A 249 2.77 21.48 8.17
CA PHE A 249 2.76 22.95 8.12
C PHE A 249 3.82 23.56 9.07
N LEU A 250 3.94 23.05 10.30
CA LEU A 250 4.93 23.50 11.26
C LEU A 250 6.36 23.26 10.76
N VAL A 251 6.66 22.07 10.24
CA VAL A 251 7.98 21.73 9.66
C VAL A 251 8.30 22.63 8.47
N ALA A 252 7.34 22.83 7.56
CA ALA A 252 7.52 23.68 6.39
C ALA A 252 7.74 25.15 6.78
N LEU A 253 7.01 25.65 7.77
CA LEU A 253 7.17 27.00 8.30
C LEU A 253 8.55 27.20 8.96
N CYS A 254 8.98 26.26 9.81
CA CYS A 254 10.31 26.27 10.41
C CYS A 254 11.41 26.22 9.34
N THR A 255 11.25 25.40 8.31
CA THR A 255 12.20 25.31 7.20
C THR A 255 12.26 26.62 6.41
N ALA A 256 11.13 27.23 6.10
CA ALA A 256 11.08 28.54 5.45
C ALA A 256 11.80 29.62 6.30
N THR A 257 11.60 29.60 7.61
CA THR A 257 12.29 30.48 8.59
C THR A 257 13.78 30.26 8.55
N LEU A 258 14.26 29.00 8.51
CA LEU A 258 15.70 28.71 8.38
C LEU A 258 16.30 29.26 7.07
N LEU A 259 15.56 29.16 5.96
CA LEU A 259 16.03 29.71 4.67
C LEU A 259 16.14 31.24 4.65
N VAL A 260 15.24 31.92 5.36
CA VAL A 260 15.24 33.38 5.50
C VAL A 260 16.33 33.89 6.49
N CYS A 261 16.46 33.21 7.63
CA CYS A 261 17.36 33.64 8.71
C CYS A 261 18.78 33.08 8.58
N GLY A 262 18.95 31.91 7.96
CA GLY A 262 20.19 31.13 7.95
C GLY A 262 21.37 31.75 7.18
N GLY A 263 21.13 32.68 6.24
CA GLY A 263 22.16 33.36 5.46
C GLY A 263 22.92 34.48 6.20
N GLY A 264 22.88 34.45 7.53
CA GLY A 264 23.56 35.43 8.39
C GLY A 264 25.08 35.22 8.52
N SER A 265 25.69 35.80 9.55
CA SER A 265 27.15 35.75 9.77
C SER A 265 27.62 34.30 9.97
N ASN A 266 28.78 33.94 9.40
CA ASN A 266 29.40 32.60 9.54
C ASN A 266 29.83 32.27 10.99
N GLU A 267 29.78 33.25 11.90
CA GLU A 267 30.20 33.11 13.29
C GLU A 267 29.07 32.64 14.24
N SER A 268 27.83 32.69 13.78
CA SER A 268 26.69 32.28 14.63
C SER A 268 26.73 30.78 14.98
N LEU A 269 26.19 30.42 16.16
CA LEU A 269 26.12 29.02 16.62
C LEU A 269 25.35 28.15 15.60
N TYR A 270 24.23 28.66 15.07
CA TYR A 270 23.48 27.98 14.01
C TYR A 270 24.37 27.72 12.78
N ALA A 271 25.10 28.72 12.29
CA ALA A 271 25.96 28.57 11.13
C ALA A 271 27.09 27.55 11.36
N LYS A 272 27.64 27.48 12.58
CA LYS A 272 28.66 26.49 12.96
C LYS A 272 28.08 25.07 12.96
N ILE A 273 26.88 24.87 13.50
CA ILE A 273 26.20 23.55 13.56
C ILE A 273 25.84 23.08 12.14
N ILE A 274 25.11 23.88 11.38
CA ILE A 274 24.64 23.53 10.04
C ILE A 274 25.77 23.52 9.02
N GLY A 275 26.79 24.37 9.21
CA GLY A 275 27.99 24.42 8.37
C GLY A 275 29.05 23.39 8.71
N PHE A 276 28.78 22.43 9.62
CA PHE A 276 29.71 21.36 9.95
C PHE A 276 30.05 20.50 8.70
N LYS A 277 31.33 20.43 8.35
CA LYS A 277 31.80 19.89 7.08
C LYS A 277 31.23 18.51 6.72
N PRO A 278 31.18 17.51 7.63
CA PRO A 278 30.53 16.23 7.34
C PRO A 278 29.05 16.34 7.00
N LEU A 279 28.31 17.21 7.69
CA LEU A 279 26.89 17.44 7.43
C LEU A 279 26.66 18.09 6.07
N VAL A 280 27.49 19.07 5.72
CA VAL A 280 27.48 19.74 4.40
C VAL A 280 27.81 18.73 3.30
N PHE A 281 28.80 17.86 3.52
CA PHE A 281 29.13 16.79 2.58
C PHE A 281 27.94 15.84 2.36
N VAL A 282 27.27 15.39 3.44
CA VAL A 282 26.06 14.58 3.33
C VAL A 282 24.96 15.32 2.54
N GLY A 283 24.85 16.65 2.74
CA GLY A 283 23.94 17.49 1.95
C GLY A 283 24.28 17.55 0.46
N ASP A 284 25.57 17.60 0.11
CA ASP A 284 26.02 17.59 -1.29
C ASP A 284 25.66 16.30 -2.01
N ILE A 285 25.77 15.15 -1.34
CA ILE A 285 25.43 13.81 -1.88
C ILE A 285 24.00 13.38 -1.58
N SER A 286 23.18 14.25 -0.94
CA SER A 286 21.86 13.90 -0.41
C SER A 286 20.89 13.33 -1.45
N TYR A 287 20.97 13.78 -2.72
CA TYR A 287 20.13 13.24 -3.79
C TYR A 287 20.45 11.78 -4.08
N SER A 288 21.71 11.43 -4.32
CA SER A 288 22.11 10.04 -4.55
C SER A 288 21.90 9.19 -3.30
N LEU A 289 22.13 9.73 -2.09
CA LEU A 289 21.88 9.02 -0.83
C LEU A 289 20.38 8.70 -0.65
N TYR A 290 19.50 9.65 -0.99
CA TYR A 290 18.06 9.45 -0.99
C TYR A 290 17.64 8.36 -2.01
N LEU A 291 18.29 8.26 -3.16
CA LEU A 291 18.01 7.22 -4.15
C LEU A 291 18.38 5.81 -3.67
N PHE A 292 19.54 5.63 -3.07
CA PHE A 292 20.07 4.29 -2.79
C PHE A 292 19.70 3.72 -1.43
N HIS A 293 19.37 4.56 -0.42
CA HIS A 293 19.10 4.06 0.93
C HIS A 293 17.88 3.13 0.99
N TRP A 294 16.79 3.51 0.34
CA TRP A 294 15.54 2.80 0.45
C TRP A 294 15.55 1.42 -0.21
N PRO A 295 15.99 1.23 -1.49
CA PRO A 295 16.01 -0.09 -2.09
C PRO A 295 16.81 -1.10 -1.29
N LEU A 296 17.92 -0.68 -0.67
CA LEU A 296 18.77 -1.56 0.13
C LEU A 296 18.14 -1.90 1.50
N LEU A 297 17.33 -1.03 2.08
CA LEU A 297 16.56 -1.33 3.29
C LEU A 297 15.32 -2.15 2.96
N ALA A 298 14.60 -1.82 1.90
CA ALA A 298 13.38 -2.50 1.50
C ALA A 298 13.63 -3.97 1.09
N ILE A 299 14.79 -4.28 0.49
CA ILE A 299 15.12 -5.68 0.18
C ILE A 299 15.33 -6.50 1.44
N LEU A 300 15.83 -5.92 2.52
CA LEU A 300 15.97 -6.63 3.80
C LEU A 300 14.59 -7.00 4.37
N HIS A 301 13.63 -6.07 4.32
CA HIS A 301 12.24 -6.36 4.69
C HIS A 301 11.62 -7.45 3.81
N TYR A 302 11.93 -7.42 2.52
CA TYR A 302 11.41 -8.40 1.57
C TYR A 302 11.92 -9.82 1.83
N VAL A 303 13.20 -9.97 2.15
CA VAL A 303 13.80 -11.28 2.46
C VAL A 303 13.68 -11.69 3.93
N GLY A 304 13.02 -10.87 4.77
CA GLY A 304 12.79 -11.18 6.19
C GLY A 304 14.01 -11.01 7.10
N ASN A 305 15.08 -10.37 6.63
CA ASN A 305 16.28 -10.13 7.45
C ASN A 305 16.29 -8.70 8.02
N GLU A 306 15.63 -8.53 9.16
CA GLU A 306 15.50 -7.23 9.83
C GLU A 306 16.52 -7.04 10.98
N SER A 307 17.61 -7.80 10.99
CA SER A 307 18.64 -7.67 12.01
C SER A 307 19.31 -6.27 11.97
N VAL A 308 19.70 -5.78 13.14
CA VAL A 308 20.38 -4.47 13.25
C VAL A 308 21.66 -4.45 12.42
N SER A 309 22.42 -5.55 12.43
CA SER A 309 23.66 -5.69 11.63
C SER A 309 23.40 -5.59 10.13
N ALA A 310 22.35 -6.25 9.61
CA ALA A 310 21.98 -6.16 8.20
C ALA A 310 21.58 -4.74 7.80
N ARG A 311 20.79 -4.05 8.63
CA ARG A 311 20.42 -2.64 8.40
C ARG A 311 21.62 -1.71 8.39
N VAL A 312 22.56 -1.88 9.33
CA VAL A 312 23.81 -1.10 9.36
C VAL A 312 24.64 -1.37 8.10
N CYS A 313 24.82 -2.62 7.70
CA CYS A 313 25.52 -2.98 6.46
C CYS A 313 24.85 -2.36 5.22
N ALA A 314 23.53 -2.39 5.13
CA ALA A 314 22.79 -1.76 4.04
C ALA A 314 23.00 -0.24 3.98
N ILE A 315 23.01 0.43 5.12
CA ILE A 315 23.28 1.87 5.20
C ILE A 315 24.72 2.19 4.75
N LEU A 316 25.71 1.44 5.24
CA LEU A 316 27.11 1.63 4.82
C LEU A 316 27.28 1.38 3.32
N LEU A 317 26.63 0.36 2.79
CA LEU A 317 26.62 0.07 1.35
C LEU A 317 25.93 1.19 0.57
N ALA A 318 24.80 1.73 1.07
CA ALA A 318 24.14 2.88 0.46
C ALA A 318 25.07 4.10 0.39
N PHE A 319 25.81 4.39 1.46
CA PHE A 319 26.82 5.46 1.45
C PHE A 319 27.92 5.21 0.43
N LEU A 320 28.47 4.02 0.39
CA LEU A 320 29.52 3.64 -0.58
C LEU A 320 29.05 3.83 -2.02
N ILE A 321 27.91 3.24 -2.38
CA ILE A 321 27.33 3.36 -3.72
C ILE A 321 27.01 4.82 -4.04
N THR A 322 26.51 5.59 -3.07
CA THR A 322 26.23 7.01 -3.21
C THR A 322 27.48 7.80 -3.58
N VAL A 323 28.56 7.61 -2.84
CA VAL A 323 29.84 8.31 -3.09
C VAL A 323 30.39 7.98 -4.48
N LEU A 324 30.38 6.68 -4.84
CA LEU A 324 30.81 6.21 -6.17
C LEU A 324 29.95 6.81 -7.28
N THR A 325 28.63 6.81 -7.12
CA THR A 325 27.68 7.39 -8.09
C THR A 325 27.82 8.89 -8.20
N TYR A 326 27.98 9.58 -7.07
CA TYR A 326 28.12 11.04 -7.06
C TYR A 326 29.37 11.50 -7.81
N TYR A 327 30.53 10.92 -7.50
CA TYR A 327 31.79 11.31 -8.15
C TYR A 327 31.96 10.72 -9.55
N GLY A 328 31.51 9.48 -9.78
CA GLY A 328 31.71 8.78 -11.06
C GLY A 328 30.64 9.13 -12.12
N ILE A 329 29.42 9.45 -11.73
CA ILE A 329 28.28 9.59 -12.64
C ILE A 329 27.63 10.98 -12.50
N GLU A 330 27.10 11.32 -11.31
CA GLU A 330 26.27 12.51 -11.12
C GLU A 330 27.06 13.79 -11.41
N LYS A 331 28.22 13.99 -10.77
CA LYS A 331 29.02 15.20 -10.89
C LYS A 331 29.60 15.42 -12.30
N PRO A 332 30.15 14.39 -12.99
CA PRO A 332 30.67 14.54 -14.35
C PRO A 332 29.58 14.83 -15.38
N LEU A 333 28.42 14.16 -15.26
CA LEU A 333 27.37 14.26 -16.26
C LEU A 333 26.51 15.54 -16.12
N ARG A 334 26.50 16.20 -14.97
CA ARG A 334 25.80 17.49 -14.76
C ARG A 334 26.13 18.57 -15.79
N ARG A 335 27.32 18.53 -16.40
CA ARG A 335 27.84 19.54 -17.34
C ARG A 335 27.61 19.16 -18.80
N LYS A 336 26.94 18.04 -19.10
CA LYS A 336 26.68 17.62 -20.47
C LYS A 336 25.73 18.60 -21.17
N ASN A 337 26.12 18.99 -22.36
CA ASN A 337 25.38 19.97 -23.18
C ASN A 337 24.79 19.27 -24.42
N ILE A 338 23.85 18.35 -24.20
CA ILE A 338 23.10 17.64 -25.25
C ILE A 338 21.72 18.32 -25.39
N PRO A 339 21.21 18.56 -26.62
CA PRO A 339 19.90 19.17 -26.83
C PRO A 339 18.78 18.47 -26.07
N LEU A 340 17.78 19.23 -25.59
CA LEU A 340 16.71 18.73 -24.73
C LEU A 340 16.01 17.51 -25.30
N MET A 341 15.64 17.51 -26.60
CA MET A 341 14.94 16.37 -27.23
C MET A 341 15.79 15.09 -27.20
N LYS A 342 17.08 15.19 -27.55
CA LYS A 342 17.99 14.05 -27.49
C LYS A 342 18.19 13.57 -26.05
N SER A 343 18.23 14.50 -25.08
CA SER A 343 18.31 14.18 -23.64
C SER A 343 17.06 13.44 -23.14
N LEU A 344 15.86 13.86 -23.53
CA LEU A 344 14.60 13.18 -23.23
C LEU A 344 14.57 11.76 -23.81
N ILE A 345 14.97 11.61 -25.08
CA ILE A 345 15.02 10.29 -25.71
C ILE A 345 15.99 9.38 -24.95
N LEU A 346 17.20 9.85 -24.66
CA LEU A 346 18.26 9.03 -24.04
C LEU A 346 17.95 8.68 -22.56
N LEU A 347 17.45 9.65 -21.80
CA LEU A 347 17.34 9.53 -20.34
C LEU A 347 15.93 9.15 -19.85
N VAL A 348 14.91 9.18 -20.71
CA VAL A 348 13.53 8.85 -20.33
C VAL A 348 12.90 7.84 -21.28
N VAL A 349 12.84 8.17 -22.59
CA VAL A 349 12.09 7.35 -23.56
C VAL A 349 12.74 5.98 -23.77
N LEU A 350 14.05 5.94 -24.02
CA LEU A 350 14.77 4.70 -24.26
C LEU A 350 14.73 3.77 -23.02
N PRO A 351 15.05 4.23 -21.81
CA PRO A 351 14.91 3.41 -20.59
C PRO A 351 13.48 2.90 -20.38
N TYR A 352 12.46 3.73 -20.66
CA TYR A 352 11.06 3.33 -20.56
C TYR A 352 10.74 2.14 -21.48
N PHE A 353 11.13 2.22 -22.76
CA PHE A 353 10.86 1.13 -23.71
C PHE A 353 11.67 -0.13 -23.41
N ILE A 354 12.90 -0.01 -22.91
CA ILE A 354 13.67 -1.17 -22.45
C ILE A 354 12.92 -1.89 -21.31
N VAL A 355 12.49 -1.17 -20.28
CA VAL A 355 11.75 -1.75 -19.16
C VAL A 355 10.39 -2.30 -19.60
N TYR A 356 9.70 -1.61 -20.52
CA TYR A 356 8.47 -2.11 -21.11
C TYR A 356 8.66 -3.42 -21.87
N GLY A 357 9.75 -3.55 -22.63
CA GLY A 357 10.12 -4.80 -23.32
C GLY A 357 10.36 -5.94 -22.33
N ILE A 358 11.14 -5.69 -21.25
CA ILE A 358 11.36 -6.68 -20.19
C ILE A 358 10.03 -7.09 -19.55
N TYR A 359 9.15 -6.14 -19.26
CA TYR A 359 7.83 -6.40 -18.69
C TYR A 359 6.95 -7.24 -19.63
N ALA A 360 6.90 -6.90 -20.93
CA ALA A 360 6.09 -7.61 -21.92
C ALA A 360 6.59 -9.04 -22.14
N LEU A 361 7.90 -9.23 -22.26
CA LEU A 361 8.53 -10.54 -22.35
C LEU A 361 8.36 -11.36 -21.05
N GLY A 362 8.45 -10.71 -19.91
CA GLY A 362 8.20 -11.34 -18.62
C GLY A 362 6.77 -11.87 -18.51
N LYS A 363 5.79 -11.07 -18.92
CA LYS A 363 4.38 -11.46 -18.87
C LYS A 363 4.06 -12.71 -19.71
N SER A 364 4.74 -12.90 -20.84
CA SER A 364 4.56 -14.09 -21.69
C SER A 364 5.33 -15.33 -21.20
N ASN A 365 6.26 -15.17 -20.25
CA ASN A 365 7.14 -16.23 -19.76
C ASN A 365 7.11 -16.38 -18.22
N ASP A 366 5.94 -16.21 -17.59
CA ASP A 366 5.75 -16.26 -16.13
C ASP A 366 6.85 -15.48 -15.37
N GLN A 367 7.14 -14.26 -15.81
CA GLN A 367 8.19 -13.39 -15.26
C GLN A 367 9.57 -14.08 -15.16
N PHE A 368 9.86 -14.98 -16.10
CA PHE A 368 11.09 -15.77 -16.14
C PHE A 368 11.28 -16.65 -14.89
N SER A 369 10.19 -17.12 -14.27
CA SER A 369 10.24 -17.87 -13.01
C SER A 369 11.16 -19.09 -13.07
N GLY A 370 11.04 -19.92 -14.10
CA GLY A 370 11.87 -21.10 -14.30
C GLY A 370 13.37 -20.76 -14.41
N LEU A 371 13.73 -19.70 -15.15
CA LEU A 371 15.11 -19.24 -15.28
C LEU A 371 15.66 -18.65 -13.98
N ARG A 372 14.82 -17.94 -13.23
CA ARG A 372 15.21 -17.18 -12.03
C ARG A 372 15.22 -18.04 -10.77
N PHE A 373 14.29 -18.97 -10.63
CA PHE A 373 14.04 -19.74 -9.41
C PHE A 373 14.05 -21.26 -9.60
N GLY A 374 14.14 -21.74 -10.84
CA GLY A 374 14.09 -23.17 -11.15
C GLY A 374 12.67 -23.70 -11.35
N SER A 375 12.59 -25.00 -11.71
CA SER A 375 11.33 -25.66 -12.07
C SER A 375 10.34 -25.81 -10.92
N GLU A 376 10.82 -25.77 -9.69
CA GLU A 376 9.96 -25.95 -8.51
C GLU A 376 8.97 -24.78 -8.33
N LEU A 377 9.43 -23.53 -8.38
CA LEU A 377 8.54 -22.39 -8.32
C LEU A 377 7.59 -22.34 -9.52
N GLU A 378 8.08 -22.73 -10.70
CA GLU A 378 7.22 -22.83 -11.90
C GLU A 378 6.11 -23.86 -11.70
N ARG A 379 6.42 -25.02 -11.10
CA ARG A 379 5.43 -26.05 -10.73
C ARG A 379 4.38 -25.49 -9.76
N VAL A 380 4.82 -24.82 -8.69
CA VAL A 380 3.94 -24.22 -7.70
C VAL A 380 3.04 -23.15 -8.35
N ASN A 381 3.59 -22.24 -9.14
CA ASN A 381 2.82 -21.21 -9.83
C ASN A 381 1.78 -21.80 -10.79
N ARG A 382 2.13 -22.85 -11.52
CA ARG A 382 1.19 -23.54 -12.43
C ARG A 382 0.02 -24.16 -11.67
N ILE A 383 0.28 -24.76 -10.51
CA ILE A 383 -0.78 -25.35 -9.66
C ILE A 383 -1.66 -24.25 -9.06
N LEU A 384 -1.06 -23.12 -8.69
CA LEU A 384 -1.76 -21.97 -8.07
C LEU A 384 -2.43 -21.06 -9.11
N SER A 385 -2.22 -21.28 -10.40
CA SER A 385 -2.89 -20.50 -11.43
C SER A 385 -4.42 -20.62 -11.29
N ASP A 386 -5.05 -19.48 -10.96
CA ASP A 386 -6.50 -19.43 -10.71
C ASP A 386 -7.24 -19.21 -12.02
N GLU A 387 -7.76 -20.30 -12.60
CA GLU A 387 -8.55 -20.27 -13.83
C GLU A 387 -9.90 -19.56 -13.65
N ASN A 388 -10.40 -19.49 -12.41
CA ASN A 388 -11.72 -18.95 -12.09
C ASN A 388 -11.69 -17.56 -11.45
N LEU A 389 -10.54 -16.96 -11.25
CA LEU A 389 -10.38 -15.69 -10.49
C LEU A 389 -11.31 -14.59 -11.03
N LYS A 390 -11.28 -14.36 -12.33
CA LYS A 390 -12.11 -13.32 -12.96
C LYS A 390 -13.61 -13.58 -12.79
N GLN A 391 -14.04 -14.83 -12.90
CA GLN A 391 -15.43 -15.22 -12.70
C GLN A 391 -15.84 -15.05 -11.25
N ARG A 392 -15.00 -15.47 -10.30
CA ARG A 392 -15.24 -15.28 -8.87
C ARG A 392 -15.29 -13.80 -8.46
N GLU A 393 -14.44 -12.96 -9.02
CA GLU A 393 -14.47 -11.51 -8.80
C GLU A 393 -15.78 -10.89 -9.31
N ASN A 394 -16.27 -11.30 -10.46
CA ASN A 394 -17.54 -10.82 -11.01
C ASN A 394 -18.75 -11.24 -10.14
N CYS A 395 -18.63 -12.28 -9.35
CA CYS A 395 -19.68 -12.77 -8.44
C CYS A 395 -19.52 -12.25 -7.00
N MET A 396 -18.60 -11.33 -6.78
CA MET A 396 -18.39 -10.62 -5.53
C MET A 396 -19.10 -9.27 -5.57
N ASN A 397 -19.82 -8.94 -4.50
CA ASN A 397 -20.58 -7.68 -4.37
C ASN A 397 -21.78 -7.52 -5.34
N GLU A 398 -22.10 -8.56 -6.11
CA GLU A 398 -23.27 -8.57 -6.97
C GLU A 398 -24.52 -8.98 -6.17
N ASN A 399 -25.65 -8.37 -6.52
CA ASN A 399 -26.95 -8.84 -6.04
C ASN A 399 -27.44 -10.05 -6.85
N VAL A 400 -28.48 -10.75 -6.38
CA VAL A 400 -29.01 -11.95 -7.04
C VAL A 400 -29.51 -11.69 -8.46
N GLU A 401 -29.91 -10.45 -8.75
CA GLU A 401 -30.45 -10.03 -10.07
C GLU A 401 -29.36 -9.62 -11.05
N GLY A 402 -28.23 -9.10 -10.55
CA GLY A 402 -27.15 -8.52 -11.37
C GLY A 402 -26.19 -9.52 -11.99
N ALA A 403 -26.26 -10.80 -11.61
CA ALA A 403 -25.33 -11.78 -12.13
C ALA A 403 -25.78 -12.32 -13.48
N ASN A 404 -25.01 -12.07 -14.49
CA ASN A 404 -25.18 -12.54 -15.88
C ASN A 404 -25.06 -14.08 -16.02
N GLY A 405 -25.68 -14.88 -15.14
CA GLY A 405 -25.74 -16.34 -15.23
C GLY A 405 -24.44 -17.11 -14.98
N ASN A 406 -23.32 -16.42 -14.73
CA ASN A 406 -22.00 -17.06 -14.63
C ASN A 406 -21.54 -17.38 -13.18
N CYS A 407 -22.43 -17.19 -12.18
CA CYS A 407 -22.09 -17.43 -10.77
C CYS A 407 -22.51 -18.81 -10.26
N PHE A 408 -22.70 -19.75 -11.17
CA PHE A 408 -23.08 -21.13 -10.83
C PHE A 408 -21.89 -22.09 -10.93
N VAL A 409 -21.77 -22.95 -9.90
CA VAL A 409 -20.86 -24.10 -9.87
C VAL A 409 -21.65 -25.40 -9.63
N GLY A 410 -20.96 -26.52 -9.67
CA GLY A 410 -21.60 -27.84 -9.54
C GLY A 410 -22.15 -28.38 -10.87
N THR A 411 -23.30 -29.03 -10.84
CA THR A 411 -23.92 -29.61 -12.03
C THR A 411 -24.74 -28.55 -12.77
N LYS A 412 -24.33 -28.20 -13.98
CA LYS A 412 -25.07 -27.26 -14.83
C LYS A 412 -26.47 -27.82 -15.12
N ASN A 413 -27.49 -26.95 -15.05
CA ASN A 413 -28.90 -27.30 -15.31
C ASN A 413 -29.47 -28.40 -14.38
N ALA A 414 -28.92 -28.58 -13.18
CA ALA A 414 -29.51 -29.50 -12.20
C ALA A 414 -30.90 -29.01 -11.77
N LYS A 415 -31.80 -29.95 -11.50
CA LYS A 415 -33.16 -29.66 -11.00
C LYS A 415 -33.14 -28.95 -9.63
N ASN A 416 -32.21 -29.36 -8.79
CA ASN A 416 -32.03 -28.80 -7.45
C ASN A 416 -30.96 -27.71 -7.47
N ILE A 417 -31.24 -26.60 -6.81
CA ILE A 417 -30.34 -25.46 -6.72
C ILE A 417 -30.03 -25.20 -5.25
N ALA A 418 -28.78 -24.90 -4.93
CA ALA A 418 -28.37 -24.32 -3.65
C ALA A 418 -27.95 -22.84 -3.83
N LEU A 419 -28.14 -22.03 -2.80
CA LEU A 419 -27.54 -20.72 -2.69
C LEU A 419 -26.33 -20.82 -1.75
N LEU A 420 -25.17 -20.36 -2.19
CA LEU A 420 -23.99 -20.12 -1.33
C LEU A 420 -23.84 -18.62 -1.16
N MET A 421 -24.03 -18.13 0.06
CA MET A 421 -23.94 -16.70 0.39
C MET A 421 -23.01 -16.45 1.58
N GLY A 422 -22.57 -15.23 1.71
CA GLY A 422 -21.68 -14.79 2.78
C GLY A 422 -20.68 -13.72 2.34
N ASP A 423 -19.58 -13.64 3.05
CA ASP A 423 -18.49 -12.73 2.74
C ASP A 423 -17.48 -13.34 1.72
N SER A 424 -16.24 -12.84 1.70
CA SER A 424 -15.18 -13.39 0.84
C SER A 424 -14.86 -14.85 1.14
N HIS A 425 -15.21 -15.36 2.34
CA HIS A 425 -15.04 -16.76 2.69
C HIS A 425 -16.08 -17.67 2.01
N SER A 426 -17.25 -17.16 1.66
CA SER A 426 -18.16 -17.91 0.79
C SER A 426 -17.61 -18.03 -0.63
N ASN A 427 -17.05 -16.96 -1.17
CA ASN A 427 -16.46 -16.93 -2.50
C ASN A 427 -15.21 -17.85 -2.63
N GLN A 428 -14.37 -17.93 -1.60
CA GLN A 428 -13.18 -18.80 -1.64
C GLN A 428 -13.54 -20.28 -1.79
N TYR A 429 -14.70 -20.72 -1.28
CA TYR A 429 -15.14 -22.12 -1.37
C TYR A 429 -15.75 -22.48 -2.73
N TRP A 430 -15.53 -21.67 -3.78
CA TRP A 430 -16.00 -21.92 -5.14
C TRP A 430 -15.74 -23.34 -5.62
N ASN A 431 -14.50 -23.80 -5.57
CA ASN A 431 -14.14 -25.14 -6.02
C ASN A 431 -14.57 -26.25 -5.06
N PHE A 432 -14.66 -25.96 -3.76
CA PHE A 432 -15.19 -26.90 -2.78
C PHE A 432 -16.64 -27.26 -3.11
N PHE A 433 -17.47 -26.25 -3.32
CA PHE A 433 -18.88 -26.47 -3.66
C PHE A 433 -19.10 -26.87 -5.12
N ASP A 434 -18.19 -26.60 -6.04
CA ASP A 434 -18.22 -27.20 -7.37
C ASP A 434 -18.14 -28.75 -7.29
N ILE A 435 -17.22 -29.23 -6.46
CA ILE A 435 -17.04 -30.69 -6.26
C ILE A 435 -18.24 -31.32 -5.53
N LEU A 436 -18.70 -30.73 -4.43
CA LEU A 436 -19.86 -31.21 -3.70
C LEU A 436 -21.12 -31.16 -4.57
N GLY A 437 -21.33 -30.08 -5.31
CA GLY A 437 -22.46 -29.90 -6.20
C GLY A 437 -22.50 -30.96 -7.33
N LYS A 438 -21.36 -31.18 -7.99
CA LYS A 438 -21.25 -32.25 -9.03
C LYS A 438 -21.56 -33.63 -8.47
N ASN A 439 -21.03 -33.97 -7.30
CA ASN A 439 -21.25 -35.24 -6.65
C ASN A 439 -22.72 -35.43 -6.18
N ALA A 440 -23.42 -34.35 -5.84
CA ALA A 440 -24.81 -34.35 -5.40
C ALA A 440 -25.84 -34.10 -6.53
N ASN A 441 -25.40 -33.92 -7.78
CA ASN A 441 -26.22 -33.46 -8.89
C ASN A 441 -26.99 -32.16 -8.56
N LEU A 442 -26.28 -31.14 -8.06
CA LEU A 442 -26.80 -29.91 -7.54
C LEU A 442 -26.11 -28.75 -8.24
N ALA A 443 -26.85 -27.70 -8.66
CA ALA A 443 -26.32 -26.43 -9.08
C ALA A 443 -26.14 -25.56 -7.83
N VAL A 444 -25.03 -24.80 -7.71
CA VAL A 444 -24.79 -23.93 -6.59
C VAL A 444 -24.60 -22.50 -7.10
N ASP A 445 -25.53 -21.62 -6.77
CA ASP A 445 -25.51 -20.19 -7.05
C ASP A 445 -24.65 -19.49 -5.99
N VAL A 446 -23.51 -18.93 -6.39
CA VAL A 446 -22.55 -18.30 -5.46
C VAL A 446 -22.76 -16.79 -5.44
N ARG A 447 -23.12 -16.24 -4.28
CA ARG A 447 -23.37 -14.83 -4.06
C ARG A 447 -22.62 -14.37 -2.82
N SER A 448 -21.68 -13.48 -3.01
CA SER A 448 -20.81 -13.01 -1.93
C SER A 448 -20.75 -11.50 -1.89
N THR A 449 -20.71 -10.93 -0.70
CA THR A 449 -20.47 -9.49 -0.50
C THR A 449 -19.29 -9.34 0.45
N SER A 450 -18.23 -8.70 0.00
CA SER A 450 -16.99 -8.56 0.77
C SER A 450 -17.25 -8.02 2.16
N LEU A 451 -16.68 -8.68 3.20
CA LEU A 451 -16.77 -8.23 4.60
C LEU A 451 -18.22 -8.01 5.09
N CYS A 452 -19.20 -8.73 4.56
CA CYS A 452 -20.61 -8.58 4.85
C CYS A 452 -21.14 -9.81 5.55
N LEU A 453 -21.69 -9.65 6.77
CA LEU A 453 -22.36 -10.71 7.50
C LEU A 453 -23.76 -10.95 6.90
N ALA A 454 -23.96 -12.11 6.32
CA ALA A 454 -25.16 -12.43 5.50
C ALA A 454 -26.38 -12.84 6.35
N PHE A 455 -26.73 -12.06 7.36
CA PHE A 455 -27.94 -12.23 8.15
C PHE A 455 -28.88 -11.02 8.07
N PRO A 456 -30.21 -11.22 8.09
CA PRO A 456 -31.18 -10.14 7.95
C PRO A 456 -31.30 -9.29 9.21
N GLY A 457 -31.76 -8.04 9.06
CA GLY A 457 -32.15 -7.17 10.18
C GLY A 457 -31.00 -6.55 10.95
N ILE A 458 -29.77 -6.62 10.42
CA ILE A 458 -28.58 -5.99 11.00
C ILE A 458 -27.89 -5.08 10.00
N TYR A 459 -27.14 -4.11 10.54
CA TYR A 459 -26.26 -3.20 9.81
C TYR A 459 -24.85 -3.32 10.37
N GLN A 460 -23.87 -3.00 9.53
CA GLN A 460 -22.45 -2.88 9.89
C GLN A 460 -21.99 -1.43 9.71
N SER A 461 -21.15 -0.93 10.60
CA SER A 461 -20.50 0.38 10.46
C SER A 461 -19.06 0.33 10.94
N ASP A 462 -18.28 1.34 10.59
CA ASP A 462 -16.85 1.42 10.92
C ASP A 462 -16.03 0.21 10.48
N PHE A 463 -16.58 -0.56 9.55
CA PHE A 463 -15.94 -1.77 9.07
C PHE A 463 -15.04 -1.41 7.90
N TRP A 464 -13.74 -1.64 8.04
CA TRP A 464 -12.74 -1.47 7.00
C TRP A 464 -12.72 -0.06 6.35
N ILE A 465 -13.03 0.04 5.01
CA ILE A 465 -13.08 1.30 4.24
C ILE A 465 -14.27 2.19 4.62
N TYR A 466 -15.26 1.64 5.34
CA TYR A 466 -16.50 2.33 5.73
C TYR A 466 -16.38 3.02 7.10
N LYS A 467 -15.22 3.64 7.39
CA LYS A 467 -14.99 4.38 8.64
C LYS A 467 -15.99 5.52 8.81
N GLY A 468 -16.67 5.54 9.96
CA GLY A 468 -17.67 6.56 10.31
C GLY A 468 -18.98 6.48 9.53
N VAL A 469 -19.19 5.44 8.72
CA VAL A 469 -20.41 5.25 7.92
C VAL A 469 -20.98 3.84 8.04
N THR A 470 -22.25 3.68 7.70
CA THR A 470 -22.90 2.38 7.59
C THR A 470 -22.57 1.73 6.25
N TYR A 471 -22.31 0.43 6.26
CA TYR A 471 -22.12 -0.38 5.07
C TYR A 471 -23.47 -0.75 4.43
N GLN A 472 -24.07 0.23 3.73
CA GLN A 472 -25.41 0.09 3.17
C GLN A 472 -25.51 -1.02 2.12
N GLN A 473 -24.52 -1.16 1.24
CA GLN A 473 -24.49 -2.20 0.21
C GLN A 473 -24.58 -3.62 0.79
N CYS A 474 -23.94 -3.88 1.93
CA CYS A 474 -24.06 -5.16 2.63
C CYS A 474 -25.52 -5.43 3.02
N HIS A 475 -26.17 -4.46 3.68
CA HIS A 475 -27.58 -4.58 4.10
C HIS A 475 -28.51 -4.83 2.90
N ASP A 476 -28.34 -4.07 1.82
CA ASP A 476 -29.17 -4.17 0.62
C ASP A 476 -28.98 -5.52 -0.11
N ASN A 477 -27.73 -5.99 -0.24
CA ASN A 477 -27.44 -7.30 -0.84
C ASN A 477 -28.03 -8.45 -0.01
N VAL A 478 -27.87 -8.42 1.32
CA VAL A 478 -28.46 -9.43 2.21
C VAL A 478 -29.99 -9.47 2.07
N LYS A 479 -30.63 -8.31 1.98
CA LYS A 479 -32.08 -8.25 1.72
C LYS A 479 -32.45 -8.99 0.42
N THR A 480 -31.72 -8.75 -0.67
CA THR A 480 -32.00 -9.43 -1.96
C THR A 480 -31.77 -10.93 -1.87
N TYR A 481 -30.78 -11.40 -1.09
CA TYR A 481 -30.55 -12.83 -0.87
C TYR A 481 -31.75 -13.48 -0.17
N TYR A 482 -32.28 -12.87 0.90
CA TYR A 482 -33.43 -13.39 1.62
C TYR A 482 -34.73 -13.28 0.83
N ASP A 483 -34.91 -12.25 0.01
CA ASP A 483 -36.05 -12.17 -0.91
C ASP A 483 -36.01 -13.30 -1.96
N ALA A 484 -34.84 -13.66 -2.46
CA ALA A 484 -34.67 -14.82 -3.34
C ALA A 484 -34.88 -16.16 -2.61
N ILE A 485 -34.49 -16.28 -1.34
CA ILE A 485 -34.75 -17.47 -0.51
C ILE A 485 -36.25 -17.68 -0.32
N LYS A 486 -37.03 -16.63 -0.05
CA LYS A 486 -38.50 -16.69 0.12
C LYS A 486 -39.25 -17.21 -1.10
N THR A 487 -38.65 -17.20 -2.29
CA THR A 487 -39.27 -17.80 -3.50
C THR A 487 -39.38 -19.31 -3.44
N GLY A 488 -38.70 -19.98 -2.49
CA GLY A 488 -38.70 -21.45 -2.33
C GLY A 488 -37.92 -22.20 -3.41
N ARG A 489 -37.12 -21.53 -4.22
CA ARG A 489 -36.39 -22.17 -5.34
C ARG A 489 -35.15 -22.96 -4.92
N TYR A 490 -34.63 -22.73 -3.72
CA TYR A 490 -33.40 -23.34 -3.24
C TYR A 490 -33.70 -24.60 -2.39
N LYS A 491 -32.99 -25.70 -2.67
CA LYS A 491 -33.01 -26.87 -1.80
C LYS A 491 -32.11 -26.69 -0.58
N TYR A 492 -30.99 -26.02 -0.75
CA TYR A 492 -30.05 -25.72 0.33
C TYR A 492 -29.71 -24.20 0.32
N VAL A 493 -29.54 -23.62 1.49
CA VAL A 493 -28.96 -22.28 1.65
C VAL A 493 -27.70 -22.42 2.53
N ILE A 494 -26.56 -22.14 1.94
CA ILE A 494 -25.24 -22.34 2.51
C ILE A 494 -24.67 -20.98 2.91
N ILE A 495 -24.29 -20.82 4.16
CA ILE A 495 -23.73 -19.58 4.71
C ILE A 495 -22.30 -19.86 5.12
N SER A 496 -21.36 -19.07 4.58
CA SER A 496 -19.93 -19.17 4.88
C SER A 496 -19.35 -17.79 5.11
N GLU A 497 -18.74 -17.61 6.27
CA GLU A 497 -18.25 -16.32 6.77
C GLU A 497 -16.91 -16.46 7.47
N VAL A 498 -16.18 -15.36 7.64
CA VAL A 498 -15.09 -15.25 8.62
C VAL A 498 -15.66 -14.96 10.01
N TRP A 499 -16.37 -15.95 10.56
CA TRP A 499 -17.26 -15.84 11.71
C TRP A 499 -16.69 -15.07 12.91
N GLU A 500 -15.43 -15.32 13.27
CA GLU A 500 -14.78 -14.78 14.46
C GLU A 500 -14.57 -13.26 14.37
N ASN A 501 -14.43 -12.71 13.17
CA ASN A 501 -14.17 -11.30 12.94
C ASN A 501 -15.40 -10.39 13.19
N TYR A 502 -16.61 -10.98 13.20
CA TYR A 502 -17.83 -10.19 13.39
C TYR A 502 -18.17 -9.91 14.84
N ALA A 503 -17.49 -10.53 15.81
CA ALA A 503 -17.64 -10.24 17.23
C ALA A 503 -16.96 -8.91 17.64
N ALA A 504 -17.26 -7.84 16.92
CA ALA A 504 -16.78 -6.49 17.17
C ALA A 504 -17.94 -5.57 17.62
N PHE A 505 -17.66 -4.32 17.97
CA PHE A 505 -18.66 -3.37 18.46
C PHE A 505 -19.45 -2.65 17.35
N ASN A 506 -19.34 -3.08 16.11
CA ASN A 506 -19.81 -2.38 14.92
C ASN A 506 -21.08 -2.99 14.27
N ILE A 507 -21.73 -3.96 14.93
CA ILE A 507 -23.01 -4.56 14.49
C ILE A 507 -24.17 -3.92 15.26
N PHE A 508 -25.21 -3.45 14.56
CA PHE A 508 -26.40 -2.81 15.15
C PHE A 508 -27.66 -3.09 14.32
N ALA A 509 -28.83 -2.96 14.94
CA ALA A 509 -30.12 -3.10 14.27
C ALA A 509 -30.73 -1.73 13.89
N LYS A 510 -30.43 -0.67 14.65
CA LYS A 510 -30.86 0.72 14.39
C LYS A 510 -29.69 1.69 14.55
N SER A 511 -29.65 2.75 13.76
CA SER A 511 -28.49 3.66 13.65
C SER A 511 -27.98 4.28 14.96
N ASN A 512 -28.85 4.48 15.95
CA ASN A 512 -28.52 5.16 17.22
C ASN A 512 -28.38 4.20 18.41
N GLU A 513 -28.24 2.91 18.19
CA GLU A 513 -28.08 1.93 19.26
C GLU A 513 -26.71 1.98 19.91
N LEU A 514 -26.68 1.65 21.23
CA LEU A 514 -25.43 1.40 21.92
C LEU A 514 -24.65 0.27 21.23
N ARG A 515 -23.33 0.43 21.19
CA ARG A 515 -22.41 -0.49 20.53
C ARG A 515 -21.42 -1.06 21.54
N SER A 516 -21.40 -2.38 21.64
CA SER A 516 -20.35 -3.11 22.36
C SER A 516 -20.13 -4.47 21.68
N ARG A 517 -19.08 -5.16 22.08
CA ARG A 517 -18.82 -6.52 21.61
C ARG A 517 -19.95 -7.48 21.99
N GLU A 518 -20.40 -7.44 23.23
CA GLU A 518 -21.47 -8.28 23.78
C GLU A 518 -22.78 -8.03 23.05
N LEU A 519 -23.16 -6.76 22.81
CA LEU A 519 -24.34 -6.40 22.05
C LEU A 519 -24.24 -6.86 20.59
N SER A 520 -23.09 -6.76 19.96
CA SER A 520 -22.85 -7.29 18.62
C SER A 520 -23.05 -8.80 18.56
N MET A 521 -22.46 -9.55 19.47
CA MET A 521 -22.63 -11.01 19.57
C MET A 521 -24.09 -11.40 19.78
N MET A 522 -24.81 -10.71 20.66
CA MET A 522 -26.25 -10.95 20.91
C MET A 522 -27.10 -10.67 19.65
N ARG A 523 -26.81 -9.56 18.94
CA ARG A 523 -27.50 -9.20 17.69
C ARG A 523 -27.22 -10.20 16.58
N ILE A 524 -25.97 -10.67 16.46
CA ILE A 524 -25.59 -11.71 15.49
C ILE A 524 -26.32 -13.01 15.82
N LYS A 525 -26.38 -13.44 17.10
CA LYS A 525 -27.11 -14.65 17.50
C LYS A 525 -28.58 -14.56 17.12
N LYS A 526 -29.22 -13.42 17.40
CA LYS A 526 -30.61 -13.19 17.02
C LYS A 526 -30.80 -13.19 15.50
N ALA A 527 -29.99 -12.44 14.75
CA ALA A 527 -30.09 -12.37 13.30
C ALA A 527 -29.82 -13.71 12.62
N ALA A 528 -28.90 -14.51 13.15
CA ALA A 528 -28.65 -15.88 12.69
C ALA A 528 -29.86 -16.79 12.91
N HIS A 529 -30.48 -16.74 14.08
CA HIS A 529 -31.70 -17.48 14.37
C HIS A 529 -32.86 -17.08 13.44
N ASP A 530 -33.09 -15.76 13.29
CA ASP A 530 -34.13 -15.23 12.42
C ASP A 530 -33.87 -15.63 10.96
N GLY A 531 -32.63 -15.52 10.48
CA GLY A 531 -32.22 -15.92 9.13
C GLY A 531 -32.40 -17.40 8.84
N LEU A 532 -31.98 -18.29 9.77
CA LEU A 532 -32.19 -19.71 9.64
C LEU A 532 -33.70 -20.08 9.67
N SER A 533 -34.48 -19.38 10.48
CA SER A 533 -35.93 -19.53 10.51
C SER A 533 -36.58 -19.19 9.16
N GLU A 534 -36.16 -18.09 8.50
CA GLU A 534 -36.63 -17.76 7.15
C GLU A 534 -36.24 -18.81 6.12
N ILE A 535 -35.01 -19.36 6.19
CA ILE A 535 -34.55 -20.43 5.31
C ILE A 535 -35.41 -21.68 5.46
N VAL A 536 -35.63 -22.13 6.68
CA VAL A 536 -36.47 -23.33 6.95
C VAL A 536 -37.92 -23.12 6.51
N LYS A 537 -38.48 -21.94 6.75
CA LYS A 537 -39.86 -21.58 6.31
C LYS A 537 -39.99 -21.58 4.78
N SER A 538 -38.92 -21.28 4.03
CA SER A 538 -38.94 -21.37 2.57
C SER A 538 -38.88 -22.79 2.03
N GLY A 539 -38.72 -23.81 2.90
CA GLY A 539 -38.54 -25.20 2.53
C GLY A 539 -37.09 -25.61 2.24
N ALA A 540 -36.13 -24.69 2.40
CA ALA A 540 -34.72 -24.98 2.19
C ALA A 540 -34.06 -25.54 3.46
N ILE A 541 -33.00 -26.33 3.26
CA ILE A 541 -32.18 -26.87 4.33
C ILE A 541 -31.03 -25.89 4.59
N PRO A 542 -30.90 -25.33 5.80
CA PRO A 542 -29.77 -24.44 6.14
C PRO A 542 -28.48 -25.24 6.27
N VAL A 543 -27.38 -24.64 5.77
CA VAL A 543 -26.01 -25.17 5.87
C VAL A 543 -25.09 -24.07 6.35
N ILE A 544 -24.34 -24.32 7.41
CA ILE A 544 -23.27 -23.41 7.88
C ILE A 544 -21.93 -24.05 7.58
N VAL A 545 -21.03 -23.27 6.98
CA VAL A 545 -19.61 -23.63 6.83
C VAL A 545 -18.84 -22.88 7.89
N LYS A 546 -18.15 -23.60 8.77
CA LYS A 546 -17.28 -23.01 9.79
C LYS A 546 -16.10 -22.28 9.15
N SER A 547 -15.49 -21.35 9.89
CA SER A 547 -14.24 -20.71 9.47
C SER A 547 -13.16 -21.77 9.21
N MET A 548 -12.30 -21.48 8.24
CA MET A 548 -11.07 -22.24 8.02
C MET A 548 -10.10 -22.07 9.21
N TYR A 549 -9.07 -22.90 9.27
CA TYR A 549 -7.94 -22.62 10.18
C TYR A 549 -7.32 -21.27 9.84
N PRO A 550 -7.19 -20.35 10.82
CA PRO A 550 -6.62 -19.04 10.55
C PRO A 550 -5.16 -19.19 10.12
N MET A 551 -4.77 -18.50 9.04
CA MET A 551 -3.40 -18.55 8.57
C MET A 551 -2.43 -18.04 9.66
N PRO A 552 -1.36 -18.77 9.95
CA PRO A 552 -0.30 -18.28 10.82
C PRO A 552 0.25 -16.94 10.32
N ARG A 553 0.49 -16.01 11.24
CA ARG A 553 1.06 -14.71 10.91
C ARG A 553 2.37 -14.90 10.13
N ASN A 554 2.51 -14.25 8.98
CA ASN A 554 3.67 -14.34 8.10
C ASN A 554 3.89 -15.71 7.40
N TYR A 555 2.89 -16.59 7.35
CA TYR A 555 3.03 -17.89 6.70
C TYR A 555 3.52 -17.78 5.25
N LEU A 556 2.87 -16.95 4.41
CA LEU A 556 3.29 -16.80 3.02
C LEU A 556 4.72 -16.25 2.88
N THR A 557 5.10 -15.33 3.77
CA THR A 557 6.48 -14.84 3.79
C THR A 557 7.45 -15.96 4.11
N CYS A 558 7.15 -16.78 5.12
CA CYS A 558 7.94 -17.95 5.50
C CYS A 558 7.96 -19.01 4.38
N PHE A 559 6.80 -19.36 3.81
CA PHE A 559 6.73 -20.37 2.74
C PHE A 559 7.61 -19.99 1.54
N TYR A 560 7.54 -18.73 1.07
CA TYR A 560 8.31 -18.29 -0.08
C TYR A 560 9.76 -17.90 0.24
N GLU A 561 10.17 -17.94 1.51
CA GLU A 561 11.52 -17.56 1.92
C GLU A 561 12.59 -18.46 1.29
N HIS A 562 12.35 -19.77 1.20
CA HIS A 562 13.28 -20.72 0.58
C HIS A 562 13.54 -20.42 -0.90
N PHE A 563 12.54 -19.93 -1.65
CA PHE A 563 12.75 -19.46 -3.01
C PHE A 563 13.60 -18.19 -3.06
N LYS A 564 13.34 -17.23 -2.16
CA LYS A 564 14.07 -15.96 -2.08
C LYS A 564 15.53 -16.18 -1.68
N THR A 565 15.78 -17.07 -0.73
CA THR A 565 17.11 -17.37 -0.18
C THR A 565 17.83 -18.52 -0.88
N ARG A 566 17.18 -19.20 -1.84
CA ARG A 566 17.71 -20.38 -2.55
C ARG A 566 18.04 -21.54 -1.61
N SER A 567 17.29 -21.69 -0.53
CA SER A 567 17.42 -22.80 0.42
C SER A 567 16.45 -23.93 0.09
N ASN A 568 16.62 -25.09 0.71
CA ASN A 568 15.68 -26.19 0.57
C ASN A 568 14.41 -25.92 1.40
N TYR A 569 13.25 -26.25 0.83
CA TYR A 569 12.00 -26.21 1.57
C TYR A 569 11.92 -27.36 2.58
N ILE A 570 11.46 -27.06 3.79
CA ILE A 570 11.14 -28.05 4.82
C ILE A 570 9.65 -28.00 5.05
N GLU A 571 8.94 -29.09 4.77
CA GLU A 571 7.48 -29.21 4.93
C GLU A 571 7.07 -28.85 6.35
N ASN A 572 5.99 -28.09 6.48
CA ASN A 572 5.45 -27.59 7.75
C ASN A 572 6.40 -26.72 8.61
N SER A 573 7.57 -26.31 8.09
CA SER A 573 8.50 -25.47 8.83
C SER A 573 7.92 -24.09 9.22
N CYS A 574 6.94 -23.64 8.45
CA CYS A 574 6.27 -22.36 8.66
C CYS A 574 5.04 -22.43 9.56
N ASN A 575 4.68 -23.61 10.02
CA ASN A 575 3.55 -23.83 10.91
C ASN A 575 4.07 -23.94 12.36
N SER A 576 4.04 -22.85 13.10
CA SER A 576 4.72 -22.77 14.40
C SER A 576 3.81 -23.03 15.63
N GLN A 577 2.49 -23.19 15.45
CA GLN A 577 1.59 -23.35 16.60
C GLN A 577 0.65 -24.55 16.49
N PRO A 578 0.54 -25.37 17.54
CA PRO A 578 -0.46 -26.44 17.56
C PRO A 578 -1.87 -25.84 17.60
N TRP A 579 -2.78 -26.42 16.84
CA TRP A 579 -4.19 -26.08 16.88
C TRP A 579 -4.83 -26.61 18.18
N LYS A 580 -5.51 -25.73 18.91
CA LYS A 580 -6.13 -26.04 20.20
C LYS A 580 -7.62 -26.38 20.13
N GLY A 581 -8.16 -26.57 18.92
CA GLY A 581 -9.60 -26.76 18.71
C GLY A 581 -10.39 -25.45 18.66
N ASP A 582 -11.70 -25.56 18.43
CA ASP A 582 -12.61 -24.40 18.29
C ASP A 582 -13.30 -24.03 19.62
N GLU A 583 -13.08 -24.77 20.68
CA GLU A 583 -13.82 -24.65 21.96
C GLU A 583 -13.74 -23.24 22.58
N HIS A 584 -12.68 -22.51 22.30
CA HIS A 584 -12.48 -21.15 22.80
C HIS A 584 -13.10 -20.05 21.93
N TYR A 585 -13.66 -20.38 20.76
CA TYR A 585 -14.33 -19.42 19.91
C TYR A 585 -15.79 -19.22 20.34
N TRP A 586 -16.24 -17.98 20.44
CA TRP A 586 -17.63 -17.64 20.74
C TRP A 586 -18.62 -18.22 19.73
N THR A 587 -18.17 -18.46 18.51
CA THR A 587 -18.94 -19.07 17.43
C THR A 587 -19.28 -20.53 17.67
N ASN A 588 -18.51 -21.24 18.48
CA ASN A 588 -18.80 -22.61 18.83
C ASN A 588 -20.13 -22.71 19.59
N ASP A 589 -20.35 -21.89 20.60
CA ASP A 589 -21.61 -21.84 21.37
C ASP A 589 -22.78 -21.40 20.46
N LEU A 590 -22.53 -20.47 19.54
CA LEU A 590 -23.52 -20.06 18.54
C LEU A 590 -23.96 -21.26 17.70
N PHE A 591 -23.04 -22.01 17.14
CA PHE A 591 -23.36 -23.15 16.25
C PHE A 591 -24.04 -24.30 17.01
N ILE A 592 -23.66 -24.56 18.25
CA ILE A 592 -24.33 -25.55 19.13
C ILE A 592 -25.78 -25.12 19.37
N SER A 593 -26.01 -23.87 19.75
CA SER A 593 -27.36 -23.33 19.96
C SER A 593 -28.22 -23.41 18.69
N LEU A 594 -27.68 -22.97 17.54
CA LEU A 594 -28.41 -23.02 16.27
C LEU A 594 -28.72 -24.45 15.84
N LYS A 595 -27.81 -25.40 16.06
CA LYS A 595 -28.04 -26.81 15.73
C LYS A 595 -29.13 -27.43 16.60
N HIS A 596 -29.19 -27.03 17.88
CA HIS A 596 -30.25 -27.44 18.79
C HIS A 596 -31.63 -26.92 18.32
N ASP A 597 -31.70 -25.61 17.97
CA ASP A 597 -32.94 -24.95 17.58
C ASP A 597 -33.40 -25.35 16.16
N PHE A 598 -32.48 -25.70 15.30
CA PHE A 598 -32.73 -26.15 13.91
C PHE A 598 -32.10 -27.53 13.64
N PRO A 599 -32.78 -28.64 13.96
CA PRO A 599 -32.23 -30.00 13.78
C PRO A 599 -31.85 -30.34 12.33
N SER A 600 -32.47 -29.68 11.33
CA SER A 600 -32.14 -29.83 9.90
C SER A 600 -30.87 -29.11 9.49
N LEU A 601 -30.31 -28.23 10.32
CA LEU A 601 -29.08 -27.48 10.04
C LEU A 601 -27.93 -28.49 9.80
N ILE A 602 -27.24 -28.32 8.66
CA ILE A 602 -26.00 -29.02 8.36
C ILE A 602 -24.82 -28.12 8.71
N ILE A 603 -23.84 -28.68 9.41
CA ILE A 603 -22.59 -27.93 9.72
C ILE A 603 -21.44 -28.63 8.99
N ILE A 604 -20.76 -27.89 8.12
CA ILE A 604 -19.56 -28.31 7.40
C ILE A 604 -18.36 -27.64 8.08
N ASP A 605 -17.39 -28.44 8.52
CA ASP A 605 -16.15 -27.95 9.08
C ASP A 605 -14.96 -28.25 8.16
N PRO A 606 -14.43 -27.27 7.40
CA PRO A 606 -13.27 -27.48 6.54
C PRO A 606 -12.00 -27.86 7.30
N LYS A 607 -11.90 -27.49 8.58
CA LYS A 607 -10.76 -27.86 9.43
C LYS A 607 -10.65 -29.37 9.66
N SER A 608 -11.77 -30.10 9.56
CA SER A 608 -11.77 -31.56 9.69
C SER A 608 -10.94 -32.29 8.63
N VAL A 609 -10.68 -31.65 7.49
CA VAL A 609 -9.81 -32.17 6.42
C VAL A 609 -8.45 -31.46 6.34
N GLN A 610 -8.36 -30.27 6.91
CA GLN A 610 -7.10 -29.51 6.98
C GLN A 610 -6.23 -29.95 8.17
N CYS A 611 -6.85 -30.30 9.29
CA CYS A 611 -6.18 -30.58 10.56
C CYS A 611 -6.25 -32.08 10.93
N ASP A 612 -5.25 -32.54 11.66
CA ASP A 612 -5.17 -33.95 12.16
C ASP A 612 -5.38 -34.05 13.69
N GLY A 613 -5.98 -33.02 14.30
CA GLY A 613 -6.25 -32.93 15.74
C GLY A 613 -5.22 -32.14 16.55
N GLN A 614 -3.99 -32.05 16.09
CA GLN A 614 -2.94 -31.26 16.75
C GLN A 614 -2.31 -30.23 15.83
N HIS A 615 -2.22 -30.53 14.54
CA HIS A 615 -1.59 -29.65 13.55
C HIS A 615 -2.53 -29.45 12.36
N CYS A 616 -2.52 -28.24 11.82
CA CYS A 616 -3.25 -27.95 10.59
C CYS A 616 -2.26 -27.74 9.46
N LYS A 617 -2.49 -28.43 8.34
CA LYS A 617 -1.65 -28.27 7.15
C LYS A 617 -1.74 -26.86 6.62
N THR A 618 -0.61 -26.30 6.25
CA THR A 618 -0.47 -24.98 5.60
C THR A 618 -0.05 -25.13 4.14
N ASP A 619 0.49 -26.29 3.79
CA ASP A 619 0.85 -26.68 2.43
C ASP A 619 0.56 -28.18 2.21
N ILE A 620 0.53 -28.60 0.95
CA ILE A 620 0.41 -29.99 0.53
C ILE A 620 1.40 -30.19 -0.62
N ASP A 621 2.30 -31.15 -0.50
CA ASP A 621 3.32 -31.48 -1.48
C ASP A 621 4.12 -30.25 -1.93
N GLY A 622 4.47 -29.36 -0.98
CA GLY A 622 5.19 -28.12 -1.26
C GLY A 622 4.36 -27.07 -2.03
N VAL A 623 3.02 -27.13 -1.96
CA VAL A 623 2.13 -26.12 -2.53
C VAL A 623 1.34 -25.47 -1.41
N PRO A 624 1.41 -24.12 -1.22
CA PRO A 624 0.72 -23.43 -0.15
C PRO A 624 -0.80 -23.53 -0.31
N LEU A 625 -1.52 -23.59 0.82
CA LEU A 625 -2.98 -23.64 0.84
C LEU A 625 -3.65 -22.27 0.86
N TYR A 626 -2.89 -21.21 1.16
CA TYR A 626 -3.40 -19.84 1.27
C TYR A 626 -2.93 -19.00 0.09
N ARG A 627 -3.78 -18.06 -0.35
CA ARG A 627 -3.43 -17.07 -1.38
C ARG A 627 -3.00 -15.73 -0.79
N ASP A 628 -3.53 -15.40 0.40
CA ASP A 628 -3.24 -14.18 1.16
C ASP A 628 -3.45 -14.45 2.66
N VAL A 629 -3.37 -13.41 3.49
CA VAL A 629 -3.48 -13.51 4.96
C VAL A 629 -4.84 -13.99 5.48
N GLY A 630 -5.88 -14.03 4.67
CA GLY A 630 -7.24 -14.35 5.10
C GLY A 630 -7.93 -15.44 4.28
N HIS A 631 -7.34 -15.88 3.16
CA HIS A 631 -8.07 -16.72 2.22
C HIS A 631 -7.27 -17.94 1.77
N LEU A 632 -8.01 -19.06 1.62
CA LEU A 632 -7.53 -20.23 0.91
C LEU A 632 -7.46 -19.95 -0.59
N ASN A 633 -6.56 -20.66 -1.29
CA ASN A 633 -6.51 -20.66 -2.75
C ASN A 633 -7.37 -21.77 -3.37
N ASP A 634 -7.48 -21.76 -4.69
CA ASP A 634 -8.30 -22.72 -5.44
C ASP A 634 -7.79 -24.16 -5.33
N PHE A 635 -6.48 -24.35 -5.25
CA PHE A 635 -5.88 -25.67 -5.05
C PHE A 635 -6.33 -26.27 -3.71
N ALA A 636 -6.26 -25.47 -2.62
CA ALA A 636 -6.69 -25.90 -1.30
C ALA A 636 -8.16 -26.30 -1.25
N THR A 637 -9.05 -25.44 -1.77
CA THR A 637 -10.50 -25.70 -1.71
C THR A 637 -10.93 -26.87 -2.62
N LYS A 638 -10.22 -27.06 -3.73
CA LYS A 638 -10.37 -28.24 -4.58
C LYS A 638 -9.93 -29.53 -3.86
N TYR A 639 -8.80 -29.51 -3.19
CA TYR A 639 -8.32 -30.62 -2.37
C TYR A 639 -9.28 -30.92 -1.23
N PHE A 640 -9.71 -29.89 -0.48
CA PHE A 640 -10.63 -30.06 0.65
C PHE A 640 -11.98 -30.63 0.22
N GLY A 641 -12.53 -30.21 -0.90
CA GLY A 641 -13.79 -30.77 -1.40
C GLY A 641 -13.71 -32.27 -1.70
N LYS A 642 -12.63 -32.70 -2.34
CA LYS A 642 -12.40 -34.14 -2.63
C LYS A 642 -12.19 -34.92 -1.35
N GLU A 643 -11.34 -34.43 -0.45
CA GLU A 643 -10.99 -35.09 0.79
C GLU A 643 -12.17 -35.15 1.77
N TYR A 644 -13.01 -34.11 1.80
CA TYR A 644 -14.23 -34.07 2.61
C TYR A 644 -15.20 -35.17 2.19
N ILE A 645 -15.47 -35.31 0.89
CA ILE A 645 -16.32 -36.41 0.37
C ILE A 645 -15.71 -37.75 0.71
N ARG A 646 -14.42 -37.93 0.57
CA ARG A 646 -13.72 -39.20 0.87
C ARG A 646 -13.86 -39.61 2.33
N ARG A 647 -13.75 -38.66 3.28
CA ARG A 647 -13.77 -38.97 4.72
C ARG A 647 -15.15 -39.02 5.33
N TYR A 648 -16.04 -38.12 4.90
CA TYR A 648 -17.32 -37.88 5.57
C TYR A 648 -18.54 -38.13 4.66
N GLY A 649 -18.33 -38.36 3.39
CA GLY A 649 -19.42 -38.36 2.40
C GLY A 649 -19.85 -36.95 2.02
N ASN A 650 -20.86 -36.84 1.15
CA ASN A 650 -21.38 -35.55 0.71
C ASN A 650 -22.65 -35.19 1.48
N PRO A 651 -22.64 -34.17 2.36
CA PRO A 651 -23.79 -33.78 3.16
C PRO A 651 -24.94 -33.15 2.35
N LEU A 652 -24.70 -32.81 1.07
CA LEU A 652 -25.70 -32.22 0.16
C LEU A 652 -26.36 -33.31 -0.76
N LYS A 653 -26.11 -34.60 -0.53
CA LYS A 653 -26.56 -35.65 -1.43
C LYS A 653 -27.95 -36.23 -1.08
N ASN A 654 -28.55 -35.80 0.05
CA ASN A 654 -29.84 -36.29 0.54
C ASN A 654 -31.02 -35.58 -0.09
#